data_b6c7939320ccea488f31ddc88db0d8cd
#
_entry.id   b6c7939320ccea488f31ddc88db0d8cd
#
_cell.length_a   1.000
_cell.length_b   1.000
_cell.length_c   1.000
_cell.angle_alpha   90.00
_cell.angle_beta   90.00
_cell.angle_gamma   90.00
#
_symmetry.space_group_name_H-M   'P 1'
#
loop_
_entity.id
_entity.type
_entity.pdbx_description
1 polymer ?
#
loop_
_entity_poly.entity_id
_entity_poly.type
_entity_poly.pdbx_seq_one_letter_code
_entity_poly.pdbx_strand_id
1 'polypeptide(L)'
;MIRYSVKGKKGRKVAAFLGVMALSVAFLAMPVMAKGTGTVTGTGVNVRKSAGTAAEKVTTVTTGDQLRVTGSKKDSTGKKWYKVTFTQNGTNYTGYIMSNYVNYKKDAATPDQATANQAAAAQTDGSTTVLDVSGIAKDIKQNTTNQTNTGNTQNNNAGTTNQTTAAKKTGAIQGDYVRIRKKPVAGTVVCQLMKNTDVTVKSSKKGSDGYIWYKISFKYGGKKKTGYVRSDLLKVNETKQEKAADPAQPGAEPANTNGTDQSTVTSLTDAEFESYLTAQGFPESYKQPLRQLHTVHPEWTFKAVQTNLAWNDVVAAESAVGKNLVGKNAIVSWKSLESTAYNRKKNTWYGFDGGSWVAASTALVQYYLDPRNFLGETSVFQFESLEYEDYQNVEGLKALLAGSFMNGDYTEPDGSVRNYADAFIEIGRQVGVSPYHLAARCYQEQGKGKSDSIKGTVEGFESIFNYYNIGAYASGGNSPTRQGLIYASGQTSGANNYERPWNTRYKSLLGGAEYVAQKYVKVKQNTLYFQKFNVVNTKNGLYKHQYMTNVQAAASEAQKMSKACQAGDRLVFYIPVYTGMPETACVKPTDNKNPNNYLATLAVTDQELTPVFDPETEYYDLTVKKKVKTAEITATAVAASSEISGTGTYDLERGENVFTITCTAQTGEVKTYTIHIIRK
;
A
#
# COMPACT_ATOMS: atom_id res chain seq x y z
N MET A 1 58.24 -16.97 -20.04
CA MET A 1 59.68 -16.64 -20.03
C MET A 1 59.86 -15.17 -19.70
N ILE A 2 60.64 -14.96 -18.69
CA ILE A 2 61.44 -13.78 -18.25
C ILE A 2 60.68 -12.63 -17.57
N ARG A 3 60.89 -12.62 -16.26
CA ARG A 3 60.86 -11.48 -15.32
C ARG A 3 61.88 -10.41 -15.69
N TYR A 4 61.68 -9.14 -15.27
CA TYR A 4 62.63 -8.45 -14.44
C TYR A 4 62.01 -7.23 -13.70
N SER A 5 62.26 -7.18 -12.42
CA SER A 5 62.16 -6.13 -11.43
C SER A 5 63.37 -5.22 -11.44
N VAL A 6 63.27 -3.96 -11.01
CA VAL A 6 64.25 -3.23 -10.16
C VAL A 6 63.67 -1.89 -9.71
N LYS A 7 63.53 -1.69 -8.46
CA LYS A 7 63.90 -0.80 -7.36
C LYS A 7 64.57 0.55 -7.73
N GLY A 8 64.03 1.65 -7.13
CA GLY A 8 64.86 2.37 -6.17
C GLY A 8 64.99 3.87 -6.26
N LYS A 9 64.73 4.52 -5.17
CA LYS A 9 65.36 5.65 -4.46
C LYS A 9 64.89 7.11 -4.64
N LYS A 10 64.37 7.63 -3.54
CA LYS A 10 64.62 8.89 -2.77
C LYS A 10 65.33 10.07 -3.44
N GLY A 11 64.76 11.28 -3.25
CA GLY A 11 65.46 12.57 -3.32
C GLY A 11 64.59 13.75 -2.89
N ARG A 12 65.14 14.55 -1.99
CA ARG A 12 64.54 15.61 -1.14
C ARG A 12 64.57 16.99 -1.80
N LYS A 13 63.61 17.87 -1.39
CA LYS A 13 63.64 19.33 -1.11
C LYS A 13 63.88 20.30 -2.30
N VAL A 14 63.09 21.39 -2.42
CA VAL A 14 63.17 22.69 -1.77
C VAL A 14 62.01 23.59 -2.23
N ALA A 15 61.57 24.46 -1.34
CA ALA A 15 60.50 25.41 -1.45
C ALA A 15 60.76 26.61 -2.38
N ALA A 16 59.71 27.19 -2.95
CA ALA A 16 59.65 28.64 -3.26
C ALA A 16 58.21 29.14 -3.16
N PHE A 17 58.06 30.19 -2.38
CA PHE A 17 56.88 31.02 -2.16
C PHE A 17 56.52 31.81 -3.42
N LEU A 18 55.22 31.90 -3.75
CA LEU A 18 54.61 33.08 -4.35
C LEU A 18 53.11 33.03 -4.13
N GLY A 19 52.59 34.01 -3.42
CA GLY A 19 51.20 34.13 -3.06
C GLY A 19 50.35 34.64 -4.20
N VAL A 20 49.16 34.09 -4.28
CA VAL A 20 48.00 34.73 -4.93
C VAL A 20 46.80 34.50 -4.01
N MET A 21 46.18 35.60 -3.62
CA MET A 21 44.91 35.66 -2.93
C MET A 21 43.85 34.83 -3.68
N ALA A 22 43.38 33.75 -3.09
CA ALA A 22 42.19 33.04 -3.51
C ALA A 22 41.12 33.17 -2.42
N LEU A 23 40.05 33.82 -2.81
CA LEU A 23 38.81 33.98 -2.06
C LEU A 23 38.32 32.60 -1.60
N SER A 24 38.47 32.29 -0.31
CA SER A 24 37.95 31.07 0.29
C SER A 24 36.42 31.17 0.41
N VAL A 25 35.73 30.64 -0.57
CA VAL A 25 34.34 30.22 -0.39
C VAL A 25 34.38 29.00 0.54
N ALA A 26 34.04 29.22 1.80
CA ALA A 26 33.84 28.15 2.77
C ALA A 26 32.61 27.35 2.30
N PHE A 27 32.84 26.22 1.63
CA PHE A 27 31.86 25.17 1.54
C PHE A 27 31.64 24.65 2.96
N LEU A 28 30.56 25.14 3.60
CA LEU A 28 29.98 24.49 4.76
C LEU A 28 29.59 23.09 4.32
N ALA A 29 30.40 22.10 4.67
CA ALA A 29 30.06 20.69 4.60
C ALA A 29 28.78 20.50 5.40
N MET A 30 27.62 20.42 4.71
CA MET A 30 26.39 19.99 5.34
C MET A 30 26.63 18.57 5.86
N PRO A 31 26.40 18.31 7.15
CA PRO A 31 26.55 16.96 7.67
C PRO A 31 25.59 16.04 6.91
N VAL A 32 26.12 15.00 6.29
CA VAL A 32 25.35 13.90 5.71
C VAL A 32 24.39 13.43 6.78
N MET A 33 23.09 13.66 6.54
CA MET A 33 22.05 13.32 7.51
C MET A 33 21.95 11.80 7.63
N ALA A 34 22.42 11.26 8.75
CA ALA A 34 22.26 9.85 9.07
C ALA A 34 20.77 9.54 9.22
N LYS A 35 20.19 8.84 8.24
CA LYS A 35 18.84 8.31 8.30
C LYS A 35 18.85 6.98 9.04
N GLY A 36 17.79 6.71 9.83
CA GLY A 36 17.67 5.47 10.58
C GLY A 36 16.34 5.36 11.29
N THR A 37 16.14 4.24 11.97
CA THR A 37 14.97 4.00 12.82
C THR A 37 15.32 4.27 14.28
N GLY A 38 14.34 4.67 15.08
CA GLY A 38 14.48 4.87 16.51
C GLY A 38 13.30 4.29 17.26
N THR A 39 13.57 3.51 18.32
CA THR A 39 12.56 3.03 19.24
C THR A 39 12.60 3.83 20.52
N VAL A 40 11.47 4.34 20.98
CA VAL A 40 11.39 5.12 22.22
C VAL A 40 11.59 4.22 23.43
N THR A 41 12.43 4.65 24.37
CA THR A 41 12.77 3.89 25.59
C THR A 41 12.19 4.46 26.87
N GLY A 42 11.41 5.56 26.81
CA GLY A 42 10.80 6.21 27.97
C GLY A 42 9.31 6.43 27.81
N THR A 43 8.57 6.46 28.90
CA THR A 43 7.12 6.73 28.91
C THR A 43 6.84 8.22 28.96
N GLY A 44 5.91 8.72 28.13
CA GLY A 44 5.50 10.12 28.12
C GLY A 44 6.58 11.11 27.64
N VAL A 45 7.48 10.66 26.74
CA VAL A 45 8.58 11.48 26.24
C VAL A 45 8.09 12.56 25.30
N ASN A 46 8.49 13.81 25.55
CA ASN A 46 8.06 14.94 24.75
C ASN A 46 8.80 15.01 23.40
N VAL A 47 8.05 15.12 22.33
CA VAL A 47 8.51 15.54 21.00
C VAL A 47 8.25 17.03 20.86
N ARG A 48 9.25 17.82 20.44
CA ARG A 48 9.23 19.27 20.43
C ARG A 48 9.46 19.88 19.04
N LYS A 49 9.04 21.14 18.83
CA LYS A 49 9.21 21.81 17.52
C LYS A 49 10.67 22.07 17.14
N SER A 50 11.54 22.23 18.12
CA SER A 50 13.00 22.39 17.93
C SER A 50 13.78 21.65 19.03
N ALA A 51 15.09 21.49 18.82
CA ALA A 51 15.97 20.90 19.84
C ALA A 51 16.07 21.82 21.08
N GLY A 52 15.76 21.28 22.26
CA GLY A 52 15.83 21.98 23.54
C GLY A 52 14.57 21.79 24.39
N THR A 53 14.77 21.77 25.72
CA THR A 53 13.68 21.53 26.69
C THR A 53 12.68 22.70 26.80
N ALA A 54 13.10 23.91 26.43
CA ALA A 54 12.26 25.11 26.37
C ALA A 54 11.38 25.18 25.09
N ALA A 55 11.69 24.37 24.07
CA ALA A 55 10.92 24.41 22.82
C ALA A 55 9.50 23.89 23.03
N GLU A 56 8.56 24.45 22.28
CA GLU A 56 7.14 24.07 22.33
C GLU A 56 6.95 22.55 22.04
N LYS A 57 6.15 21.91 22.86
CA LYS A 57 5.78 20.49 22.73
C LYS A 57 4.87 20.28 21.53
N VAL A 58 5.22 19.32 20.67
CA VAL A 58 4.41 18.86 19.54
C VAL A 58 3.42 17.78 20.01
N THR A 59 3.97 16.73 20.64
CA THR A 59 3.21 15.60 21.18
C THR A 59 4.05 14.86 22.22
N THR A 60 3.53 13.75 22.76
CA THR A 60 4.28 12.78 23.57
C THR A 60 4.29 11.44 22.89
N VAL A 61 5.40 10.71 23.07
CA VAL A 61 5.58 9.32 22.67
C VAL A 61 5.93 8.46 23.87
N THR A 62 5.71 7.17 23.79
CA THR A 62 5.90 6.23 24.88
C THR A 62 6.83 5.09 24.48
N THR A 63 7.29 4.32 25.47
CA THR A 63 8.17 3.16 25.26
C THR A 63 7.60 2.24 24.19
N GLY A 64 8.43 1.88 23.22
CA GLY A 64 8.06 1.01 22.08
C GLY A 64 7.66 1.77 20.82
N ASP A 65 7.28 3.07 20.89
CA ASP A 65 6.91 3.84 19.71
C ASP A 65 8.06 3.89 18.70
N GLN A 66 7.73 3.63 17.44
CA GLN A 66 8.70 3.62 16.33
C GLN A 66 8.77 4.99 15.66
N LEU A 67 9.99 5.49 15.53
CA LEU A 67 10.27 6.80 14.95
C LEU A 67 11.21 6.66 13.76
N ARG A 68 10.98 7.43 12.70
CA ARG A 68 11.96 7.61 11.64
C ARG A 68 12.88 8.76 11.99
N VAL A 69 14.18 8.49 12.20
CA VAL A 69 15.18 9.53 12.47
C VAL A 69 15.68 10.10 11.14
N THR A 70 15.44 11.38 10.93
CA THR A 70 15.80 12.09 9.68
C THR A 70 16.99 13.01 9.84
N GLY A 71 17.49 13.19 11.07
CA GLY A 71 18.65 14.02 11.36
C GLY A 71 18.89 14.15 12.86
N SER A 72 19.88 14.95 13.24
CA SER A 72 20.14 15.30 14.63
C SER A 72 20.65 16.73 14.77
N LYS A 73 20.38 17.35 15.93
CA LYS A 73 20.87 18.69 16.30
C LYS A 73 21.21 18.70 17.78
N LYS A 74 22.22 19.50 18.19
CA LYS A 74 22.47 19.80 19.61
C LYS A 74 21.66 21.02 20.00
N ASP A 75 21.14 21.04 21.24
CA ASP A 75 20.55 22.24 21.84
C ASP A 75 21.63 23.20 22.39
N SER A 76 21.20 24.32 22.96
CA SER A 76 22.07 25.34 23.54
C SER A 76 22.91 24.83 24.72
N THR A 77 22.54 23.68 25.33
CA THR A 77 23.28 23.03 26.43
C THR A 77 24.19 21.90 25.92
N GLY A 78 24.31 21.70 24.61
CA GLY A 78 25.12 20.65 23.99
C GLY A 78 24.48 19.26 23.94
N LYS A 79 23.27 19.08 24.46
CA LYS A 79 22.55 17.79 24.43
C LYS A 79 22.06 17.48 23.03
N LYS A 80 22.21 16.22 22.61
CA LYS A 80 21.83 15.75 21.30
C LYS A 80 20.33 15.46 21.23
N TRP A 81 19.68 15.93 20.17
CA TRP A 81 18.28 15.69 19.83
C TRP A 81 18.20 15.07 18.43
N TYR A 82 17.33 14.06 18.28
CA TYR A 82 17.02 13.51 16.96
C TYR A 82 15.85 14.24 16.35
N LYS A 83 15.96 14.63 15.07
CA LYS A 83 14.81 15.04 14.26
C LYS A 83 14.09 13.80 13.81
N VAL A 84 12.82 13.68 14.15
CA VAL A 84 12.04 12.46 13.93
C VAL A 84 10.74 12.75 13.21
N THR A 85 10.27 11.76 12.44
CA THR A 85 8.94 11.70 11.84
C THR A 85 8.30 10.38 12.22
N PHE A 86 7.01 10.39 12.54
CA PHE A 86 6.24 9.20 12.91
C PHE A 86 4.76 9.47 12.78
N THR A 87 3.97 8.40 12.71
CA THR A 87 2.51 8.45 12.70
C THR A 87 1.98 7.98 14.04
N GLN A 88 1.13 8.76 14.68
CA GLN A 88 0.47 8.40 15.93
C GLN A 88 -1.02 8.70 15.77
N ASN A 89 -1.87 7.70 15.99
CA ASN A 89 -3.32 7.79 15.81
C ASN A 89 -3.72 8.37 14.43
N GLY A 90 -3.11 7.88 13.36
CA GLY A 90 -3.37 8.31 11.99
C GLY A 90 -2.82 9.71 11.63
N THR A 91 -2.15 10.41 12.55
CA THR A 91 -1.59 11.75 12.34
C THR A 91 -0.07 11.69 12.22
N ASN A 92 0.47 12.30 11.16
CA ASN A 92 1.91 12.41 10.95
C ASN A 92 2.50 13.56 11.76
N TYR A 93 3.51 13.25 12.55
CA TYR A 93 4.25 14.20 13.37
C TYR A 93 5.69 14.35 12.88
N THR A 94 6.18 15.57 12.97
CA THR A 94 7.60 15.88 12.79
C THR A 94 8.05 16.74 13.97
N GLY A 95 9.20 16.41 14.57
CA GLY A 95 9.71 17.18 15.70
C GLY A 95 11.07 16.69 16.15
N TYR A 96 11.47 17.12 17.35
CA TYR A 96 12.74 16.75 17.98
C TYR A 96 12.50 16.02 19.28
N ILE A 97 13.21 14.92 19.49
CA ILE A 97 13.20 14.12 20.71
C ILE A 97 14.64 14.02 21.24
N MET A 98 14.80 14.08 22.56
CA MET A 98 16.13 13.96 23.16
C MET A 98 16.70 12.56 22.92
N SER A 99 17.95 12.48 22.47
CA SER A 99 18.57 11.21 22.03
C SER A 99 18.63 10.13 23.12
N ASN A 100 18.65 10.51 24.39
CA ASN A 100 18.69 9.57 25.52
C ASN A 100 17.41 8.73 25.69
N TYR A 101 16.33 9.13 25.04
CA TYR A 101 15.04 8.42 25.06
C TYR A 101 14.78 7.65 23.77
N VAL A 102 15.80 7.45 22.91
CA VAL A 102 15.65 6.77 21.64
C VAL A 102 16.77 5.78 21.41
N ASN A 103 16.43 4.51 21.32
CA ASN A 103 17.35 3.49 20.83
C ASN A 103 17.43 3.64 19.31
N TYR A 104 18.50 4.27 18.82
CA TYR A 104 18.70 4.62 17.43
C TYR A 104 19.50 3.55 16.70
N LYS A 105 18.93 3.03 15.61
CA LYS A 105 19.60 2.14 14.66
C LYS A 105 19.76 2.87 13.33
N LYS A 106 21.01 3.08 12.91
CA LYS A 106 21.32 3.66 11.59
C LYS A 106 20.90 2.68 10.50
N ASP A 107 20.30 3.17 9.44
CA ASP A 107 20.09 2.35 8.25
C ASP A 107 21.46 1.89 7.73
N ALA A 108 21.55 0.64 7.27
CA ALA A 108 22.74 0.17 6.57
C ALA A 108 22.99 1.11 5.39
N ALA A 109 24.24 1.51 5.20
CA ALA A 109 24.62 2.36 4.09
C ALA A 109 24.22 1.63 2.79
N THR A 110 23.26 2.16 2.07
CA THR A 110 22.99 1.74 0.69
C THR A 110 24.22 2.10 -0.12
N PRO A 111 24.77 1.18 -0.91
CA PRO A 111 25.80 1.52 -1.88
C PRO A 111 25.29 2.64 -2.80
N ASP A 112 26.20 3.52 -3.22
CA ASP A 112 25.90 4.66 -4.10
C ASP A 112 24.99 4.24 -5.25
N GLN A 113 23.94 5.00 -5.53
CA GLN A 113 22.93 4.72 -6.55
C GLN A 113 23.49 4.53 -7.98
N ALA A 114 24.74 4.87 -8.21
CA ALA A 114 25.40 4.66 -9.51
C ALA A 114 25.77 3.20 -9.76
N THR A 115 26.07 2.40 -8.73
CA THR A 115 26.44 0.97 -8.86
C THR A 115 25.24 0.03 -8.72
N ALA A 116 24.17 0.46 -8.01
CA ALA A 116 22.95 -0.34 -7.90
C ALA A 116 22.12 -0.37 -9.20
N ASN A 117 22.26 0.66 -10.05
CA ASN A 117 21.56 0.71 -11.34
C ASN A 117 22.14 -0.25 -12.40
N GLN A 118 23.38 -0.73 -12.25
CA GLN A 118 23.94 -1.75 -13.15
C GLN A 118 23.58 -3.18 -12.71
N ALA A 119 23.39 -3.41 -11.40
CA ALA A 119 22.97 -4.73 -10.90
C ALA A 119 21.45 -4.97 -11.03
N ALA A 120 20.62 -3.90 -11.00
CA ALA A 120 19.18 -4.00 -11.20
C ALA A 120 18.75 -4.18 -12.66
N ALA A 121 19.61 -3.79 -13.60
CA ALA A 121 19.34 -3.99 -15.03
C ALA A 121 19.53 -5.45 -15.49
N ALA A 122 20.16 -6.30 -14.69
CA ALA A 122 20.39 -7.72 -14.99
C ALA A 122 19.34 -8.67 -14.38
N GLN A 123 18.34 -8.17 -13.63
CA GLN A 123 17.32 -8.98 -12.94
C GLN A 123 15.89 -8.46 -13.15
N THR A 124 15.51 -8.08 -14.35
CA THR A 124 14.09 -7.87 -14.69
C THR A 124 13.52 -9.14 -15.29
N ASP A 125 13.32 -10.12 -14.43
CA ASP A 125 12.56 -11.32 -14.75
C ASP A 125 11.15 -11.13 -14.19
N GLY A 126 10.16 -10.85 -15.05
CA GLY A 126 8.71 -11.02 -14.85
C GLY A 126 8.05 -10.50 -13.59
N SER A 127 8.74 -9.74 -12.74
CA SER A 127 8.26 -9.29 -11.46
C SER A 127 7.98 -7.78 -11.44
N THR A 128 6.78 -7.43 -11.10
CA THR A 128 6.30 -6.07 -10.87
C THR A 128 7.22 -5.31 -9.90
N THR A 129 8.03 -4.41 -10.41
CA THR A 129 8.75 -3.44 -9.58
C THR A 129 7.73 -2.54 -8.89
N VAL A 130 7.71 -2.58 -7.57
CA VAL A 130 6.99 -1.60 -6.76
C VAL A 130 7.66 -0.25 -6.99
N LEU A 131 7.03 0.62 -7.76
CA LEU A 131 7.51 1.99 -7.94
C LEU A 131 7.37 2.73 -6.60
N ASP A 132 8.49 3.23 -6.11
CA ASP A 132 8.50 4.20 -5.01
C ASP A 132 7.85 5.50 -5.50
N VAL A 133 6.62 5.75 -5.05
CA VAL A 133 5.81 6.93 -5.39
C VAL A 133 6.22 8.21 -4.64
N SER A 134 7.30 8.16 -3.82
CA SER A 134 7.75 9.33 -3.04
C SER A 134 8.33 10.46 -3.89
N GLY A 135 8.68 10.20 -5.16
CA GLY A 135 9.22 11.21 -6.09
C GLY A 135 8.16 12.03 -6.83
N ILE A 136 6.93 11.53 -6.95
CA ILE A 136 5.90 12.15 -7.83
C ILE A 136 5.14 13.28 -7.12
N ALA A 137 5.18 13.34 -5.79
CA ALA A 137 4.45 14.36 -5.02
C ALA A 137 5.13 15.74 -5.02
N LYS A 138 6.33 15.91 -5.55
CA LYS A 138 7.05 17.19 -5.55
C LYS A 138 6.77 18.07 -6.76
N ASP A 139 6.37 17.52 -7.89
CA ASP A 139 6.22 18.28 -9.13
C ASP A 139 4.84 18.90 -9.35
N ILE A 140 3.85 18.53 -8.51
CA ILE A 140 2.47 19.06 -8.63
C ILE A 140 2.29 20.44 -7.96
N LYS A 141 3.28 20.92 -7.20
CA LYS A 141 3.15 22.21 -6.47
C LYS A 141 3.57 23.47 -7.23
N GLN A 142 4.07 23.37 -8.45
CA GLN A 142 4.59 24.53 -9.17
C GLN A 142 3.73 25.06 -10.33
N ASN A 143 2.59 24.46 -10.65
CA ASN A 143 1.81 24.89 -11.83
C ASN A 143 0.42 25.48 -11.52
N THR A 144 0.22 26.02 -10.31
CA THR A 144 -1.02 26.76 -9.97
C THR A 144 -0.73 28.15 -9.43
N THR A 145 0.06 28.91 -10.17
CA THR A 145 0.13 30.36 -10.01
C THR A 145 0.45 30.96 -11.37
N ASN A 146 -0.60 31.31 -12.08
CA ASN A 146 -0.71 32.52 -12.94
C ASN A 146 -1.89 32.37 -13.87
N GLN A 147 -2.99 32.97 -13.46
CA GLN A 147 -3.84 33.81 -14.36
C GLN A 147 -4.83 34.56 -13.49
N THR A 148 -4.38 35.75 -13.06
CA THR A 148 -5.25 36.85 -12.79
C THR A 148 -5.35 37.66 -14.06
N ASN A 149 -6.56 37.93 -14.54
CA ASN A 149 -6.86 39.19 -15.17
C ASN A 149 -8.36 39.52 -15.12
N THR A 150 -8.68 40.48 -14.33
CA THR A 150 -9.33 41.79 -14.52
C THR A 150 -10.45 41.86 -15.56
N GLY A 151 -11.56 42.42 -15.10
CA GLY A 151 -12.58 43.07 -15.92
C GLY A 151 -13.94 43.04 -15.24
N ASN A 152 -14.15 43.83 -14.36
CA ASN A 152 -14.86 45.10 -14.17
C ASN A 152 -16.30 45.17 -14.73
N THR A 153 -17.17 45.58 -13.84
CA THR A 153 -18.20 46.63 -13.86
C THR A 153 -19.67 46.23 -13.88
N GLN A 154 -20.30 46.54 -12.74
CA GLN A 154 -21.58 47.28 -12.58
C GLN A 154 -22.86 46.64 -13.20
N ASN A 155 -24.00 46.65 -12.62
CA ASN A 155 -24.67 47.50 -11.64
C ASN A 155 -26.10 46.94 -11.36
N ASN A 156 -26.54 47.17 -10.12
CA ASN A 156 -27.92 47.53 -9.73
C ASN A 156 -29.15 46.72 -10.25
N ASN A 157 -29.95 46.12 -9.42
CA ASN A 157 -30.97 46.86 -8.71
C ASN A 157 -31.82 46.00 -7.74
N ALA A 158 -32.24 46.69 -6.74
CA ALA A 158 -33.12 46.44 -5.65
C ALA A 158 -34.31 45.46 -5.83
N GLY A 159 -34.60 44.79 -4.73
CA GLY A 159 -35.97 44.72 -4.25
C GLY A 159 -36.59 43.35 -4.21
N THR A 160 -36.62 42.73 -3.10
CA THR A 160 -37.82 42.42 -2.35
C THR A 160 -37.52 41.34 -1.29
N THR A 161 -37.64 41.74 -0.06
CA THR A 161 -37.61 40.92 1.13
C THR A 161 -38.68 39.84 1.06
N ASN A 162 -38.25 38.56 1.10
CA ASN A 162 -39.02 37.49 1.69
C ASN A 162 -38.12 36.69 2.63
N GLN A 163 -38.29 36.96 3.91
CA GLN A 163 -37.72 36.16 4.99
C GLN A 163 -38.36 34.78 5.00
N THR A 164 -37.71 33.81 4.37
CA THR A 164 -37.92 32.41 4.71
C THR A 164 -36.85 32.02 5.74
N THR A 165 -37.29 31.82 6.97
CA THR A 165 -36.49 31.28 8.09
C THR A 165 -35.97 29.90 7.69
N ALA A 166 -34.71 29.87 7.26
CA ALA A 166 -33.99 28.61 6.98
C ALA A 166 -33.95 27.75 8.24
N ALA A 167 -34.43 26.52 8.16
CA ALA A 167 -34.39 25.51 9.21
C ALA A 167 -32.94 25.34 9.72
N LYS A 168 -32.74 25.45 11.03
CA LYS A 168 -31.44 25.29 11.68
C LYS A 168 -31.02 23.81 11.60
N LYS A 169 -30.04 23.47 10.76
CA LYS A 169 -29.39 22.15 10.82
C LYS A 169 -28.73 21.95 12.18
N THR A 170 -29.12 20.92 12.92
CA THR A 170 -28.49 20.52 14.19
C THR A 170 -27.64 19.27 14.01
N GLY A 171 -26.80 18.95 14.98
CA GLY A 171 -26.00 17.74 14.99
C GLY A 171 -25.45 17.42 16.37
N ALA A 172 -24.94 16.20 16.54
CA ALA A 172 -24.35 15.71 17.78
C ALA A 172 -22.92 15.20 17.53
N ILE A 173 -22.00 15.50 18.45
CA ILE A 173 -20.61 15.06 18.41
C ILE A 173 -20.54 13.53 18.59
N GLN A 174 -19.73 12.85 17.77
CA GLN A 174 -19.65 11.38 17.71
C GLN A 174 -18.54 10.74 18.57
N GLY A 175 -17.63 11.50 19.14
CA GLY A 175 -16.52 10.99 19.95
C GLY A 175 -16.26 11.81 21.20
N ASP A 176 -15.50 11.26 22.14
CA ASP A 176 -15.05 11.97 23.32
C ASP A 176 -13.82 12.83 23.03
N TYR A 177 -13.73 14.00 23.68
CA TYR A 177 -12.62 14.96 23.53
C TYR A 177 -12.40 15.43 22.09
N VAL A 178 -13.46 15.51 21.27
CA VAL A 178 -13.40 15.97 19.89
C VAL A 178 -12.92 17.43 19.80
N ARG A 179 -11.84 17.65 19.12
CA ARG A 179 -11.21 18.98 18.99
C ARG A 179 -11.95 19.87 18.03
N ILE A 180 -12.49 20.98 18.53
CA ILE A 180 -13.10 22.02 17.71
C ILE A 180 -12.05 23.07 17.39
N ARG A 181 -11.88 23.41 16.12
CA ARG A 181 -10.78 24.26 15.63
C ARG A 181 -11.26 25.62 15.11
N LYS A 182 -10.41 26.63 15.11
CA LYS A 182 -10.71 27.97 14.53
C LYS A 182 -10.82 27.96 13.00
N LYS A 183 -10.08 27.07 12.33
CA LYS A 183 -10.10 26.84 10.88
C LYS A 183 -10.01 25.34 10.62
N PRO A 184 -10.47 24.83 9.47
CA PRO A 184 -10.25 23.43 9.07
C PRO A 184 -8.77 23.04 9.12
N VAL A 185 -8.49 21.77 9.38
CA VAL A 185 -7.17 21.10 9.38
C VAL A 185 -6.19 21.69 10.40
N ALA A 186 -5.56 22.81 10.12
CA ALA A 186 -4.45 23.40 10.88
C ALA A 186 -4.84 24.49 11.87
N GLY A 187 -6.15 24.77 12.04
CA GLY A 187 -6.61 25.81 12.98
C GLY A 187 -6.31 25.47 14.44
N THR A 188 -6.00 26.49 15.26
CA THR A 188 -5.86 26.31 16.71
C THR A 188 -7.13 25.75 17.33
N VAL A 189 -6.99 24.88 18.34
CA VAL A 189 -8.12 24.28 19.04
C VAL A 189 -8.84 25.34 19.87
N VAL A 190 -10.15 25.44 19.69
CA VAL A 190 -11.04 26.33 20.46
C VAL A 190 -11.41 25.67 21.79
N CYS A 191 -11.77 24.38 21.75
CA CYS A 191 -12.09 23.54 22.89
C CYS A 191 -12.17 22.08 22.42
N GLN A 192 -12.46 21.20 23.38
CA GLN A 192 -12.83 19.80 23.12
C GLN A 192 -14.28 19.59 23.55
N LEU A 193 -15.05 18.85 22.76
CA LEU A 193 -16.43 18.48 23.08
C LEU A 193 -16.51 16.97 23.30
N MET A 194 -17.46 16.58 24.14
CA MET A 194 -17.74 15.18 24.47
C MET A 194 -18.76 14.61 23.50
N LYS A 195 -18.79 13.30 23.37
CA LYS A 195 -19.79 12.56 22.61
C LYS A 195 -21.20 12.99 23.01
N ASN A 196 -22.10 13.04 22.04
CA ASN A 196 -23.50 13.51 22.18
C ASN A 196 -23.67 15.00 22.56
N THR A 197 -22.62 15.84 22.47
CA THR A 197 -22.79 17.28 22.62
C THR A 197 -23.56 17.83 21.41
N ASP A 198 -24.72 18.46 21.66
CA ASP A 198 -25.54 19.09 20.63
C ASP A 198 -24.89 20.35 20.09
N VAL A 199 -24.94 20.48 18.78
CA VAL A 199 -24.39 21.64 18.04
C VAL A 199 -25.35 22.07 16.93
N THR A 200 -25.22 23.34 16.51
CA THR A 200 -25.92 23.84 15.33
C THR A 200 -24.93 23.96 14.18
N VAL A 201 -25.19 23.34 13.06
CA VAL A 201 -24.37 23.41 11.84
C VAL A 201 -24.69 24.72 11.11
N LYS A 202 -23.64 25.50 10.78
CA LYS A 202 -23.76 26.80 10.11
C LYS A 202 -23.37 26.72 8.63
N SER A 203 -22.33 26.00 8.30
CA SER A 203 -21.82 25.80 6.95
C SER A 203 -20.82 24.64 6.93
N SER A 204 -20.48 24.18 5.74
CA SER A 204 -19.41 23.21 5.52
C SER A 204 -18.33 23.78 4.60
N LYS A 205 -17.11 23.24 4.70
CA LYS A 205 -15.99 23.58 3.84
C LYS A 205 -15.06 22.38 3.70
N LYS A 206 -14.56 22.10 2.49
CA LYS A 206 -13.55 21.07 2.27
C LYS A 206 -12.20 21.53 2.84
N GLY A 207 -11.57 20.73 3.66
CA GLY A 207 -10.23 20.97 4.21
C GLY A 207 -9.15 20.52 3.22
N SER A 208 -7.92 21.01 3.42
CA SER A 208 -6.75 20.52 2.66
C SER A 208 -6.33 19.08 3.01
N ASP A 209 -6.97 18.48 4.02
CA ASP A 209 -6.84 17.09 4.43
C ASP A 209 -7.83 16.16 3.72
N GLY A 210 -8.60 16.71 2.76
CA GLY A 210 -9.63 15.97 2.02
C GLY A 210 -10.97 15.86 2.73
N TYR A 211 -11.04 16.10 4.03
CA TYR A 211 -12.29 16.00 4.82
C TYR A 211 -13.17 17.22 4.69
N ILE A 212 -14.50 17.01 4.80
CA ILE A 212 -15.44 18.09 5.02
C ILE A 212 -15.34 18.52 6.49
N TRP A 213 -15.28 19.82 6.71
CA TRP A 213 -15.28 20.45 8.02
C TRP A 213 -16.54 21.27 8.19
N TYR A 214 -17.35 20.93 9.19
CA TYR A 214 -18.54 21.68 9.52
C TYR A 214 -18.21 22.84 10.45
N LYS A 215 -18.62 24.06 10.07
CA LYS A 215 -18.63 25.19 10.99
C LYS A 215 -19.85 25.04 11.88
N ILE A 216 -19.61 24.86 13.19
CA ILE A 216 -20.63 24.62 14.19
C ILE A 216 -20.70 25.75 15.20
N SER A 217 -21.87 25.90 15.82
CA SER A 217 -22.12 26.76 16.97
C SER A 217 -22.63 25.90 18.13
N PHE A 218 -22.06 26.09 19.31
CA PHE A 218 -22.32 25.26 20.52
C PHE A 218 -22.13 26.08 21.78
N LYS A 219 -22.63 25.58 22.93
CA LYS A 219 -22.38 26.15 24.27
C LYS A 219 -21.17 25.47 24.90
N TYR A 220 -20.24 26.24 25.47
CA TYR A 220 -19.08 25.73 26.19
C TYR A 220 -18.69 26.67 27.32
N GLY A 221 -18.72 26.18 28.57
CA GLY A 221 -18.51 27.01 29.75
C GLY A 221 -19.54 28.13 29.89
N GLY A 222 -20.82 27.85 29.59
CA GLY A 222 -21.92 28.78 29.63
C GLY A 222 -21.98 29.81 28.50
N LYS A 223 -20.92 29.90 27.64
CA LYS A 223 -20.82 30.87 26.54
C LYS A 223 -21.03 30.21 25.17
N LYS A 224 -21.67 30.91 24.24
CA LYS A 224 -21.84 30.48 22.85
C LYS A 224 -20.50 30.61 22.13
N LYS A 225 -20.01 29.51 21.55
CA LYS A 225 -18.77 29.47 20.75
C LYS A 225 -19.05 28.94 19.36
N THR A 226 -18.12 29.20 18.44
CA THR A 226 -18.11 28.66 17.07
C THR A 226 -16.76 28.09 16.74
N GLY A 227 -16.73 27.07 15.88
CA GLY A 227 -15.51 26.49 15.40
C GLY A 227 -15.80 25.43 14.34
N TYR A 228 -14.77 24.73 13.90
CA TYR A 228 -14.85 23.71 12.87
C TYR A 228 -14.62 22.33 13.49
N VAL A 229 -15.45 21.37 13.10
CA VAL A 229 -15.32 19.96 13.41
C VAL A 229 -15.30 19.17 12.09
N ARG A 230 -14.49 18.12 12.05
CA ARG A 230 -14.40 17.24 10.88
C ARG A 230 -15.68 16.41 10.77
N SER A 231 -16.12 16.11 9.53
CA SER A 231 -17.42 15.48 9.25
C SER A 231 -17.60 14.11 9.89
N ASP A 232 -16.55 13.32 10.00
CA ASP A 232 -16.57 11.99 10.64
C ASP A 232 -16.75 12.03 12.17
N LEU A 233 -16.65 13.20 12.76
CA LEU A 233 -16.79 13.43 14.20
C LEU A 233 -18.11 14.15 14.56
N LEU A 234 -19.03 14.30 13.59
CA LEU A 234 -20.31 15.00 13.78
C LEU A 234 -21.44 14.25 13.06
N LYS A 235 -22.43 13.78 13.80
CA LYS A 235 -23.71 13.33 13.26
C LYS A 235 -24.61 14.55 13.08
N VAL A 236 -24.97 14.87 11.83
CA VAL A 236 -25.91 15.97 11.53
C VAL A 236 -27.34 15.43 11.55
N ASN A 237 -28.23 16.09 12.28
CA ASN A 237 -29.64 15.74 12.37
C ASN A 237 -30.43 16.62 11.37
N GLU A 238 -31.16 15.98 10.44
CA GLU A 238 -32.08 16.67 9.56
C GLU A 238 -33.48 16.74 10.18
N THR A 239 -34.04 17.94 10.25
CA THR A 239 -35.42 18.12 10.67
C THR A 239 -36.34 17.89 9.46
N LYS A 240 -37.15 16.80 9.52
CA LYS A 240 -38.25 16.59 8.59
C LYS A 240 -39.32 17.65 8.78
N GLN A 241 -39.71 18.32 7.70
CA GLN A 241 -41.02 18.95 7.63
C GLN A 241 -42.04 17.90 7.13
N GLU A 242 -43.00 17.58 7.98
CA GLU A 242 -44.22 16.87 7.56
C GLU A 242 -45.04 17.75 6.62
N LYS A 243 -45.41 17.21 5.47
CA LYS A 243 -46.54 17.67 4.69
C LYS A 243 -47.49 16.51 4.48
N ALA A 244 -48.72 16.74 4.88
CA ALA A 244 -49.86 15.82 4.96
C ALA A 244 -50.14 15.08 3.65
N ALA A 245 -50.67 13.88 3.85
CA ALA A 245 -51.14 12.90 2.85
C ALA A 245 -52.43 13.34 2.14
N ASP A 246 -52.62 12.88 0.93
CA ASP A 246 -53.84 12.11 0.55
C ASP A 246 -53.61 11.28 -0.71
N PRO A 247 -54.45 10.25 -0.94
CA PRO A 247 -54.03 8.95 -1.48
C PRO A 247 -54.58 8.58 -2.88
N ALA A 248 -54.08 7.37 -3.32
CA ALA A 248 -54.63 6.48 -4.33
C ALA A 248 -54.36 6.78 -5.82
N GLN A 249 -54.07 5.88 -6.68
CA GLN A 249 -54.18 4.44 -6.94
C GLN A 249 -53.47 4.10 -8.30
N PRO A 250 -53.37 2.84 -8.73
CA PRO A 250 -52.21 2.33 -9.47
C PRO A 250 -52.48 2.15 -11.00
N GLY A 251 -51.38 1.96 -11.70
CA GLY A 251 -51.52 1.36 -13.03
C GLY A 251 -50.54 1.86 -14.09
N ALA A 252 -49.93 0.89 -14.74
CA ALA A 252 -49.32 0.93 -16.07
C ALA A 252 -47.80 1.10 -16.15
N GLU A 253 -47.16 0.04 -16.61
CA GLU A 253 -45.83 0.06 -17.24
C GLU A 253 -45.75 1.12 -18.34
N PRO A 254 -44.60 1.74 -18.54
CA PRO A 254 -44.33 2.42 -19.79
C PRO A 254 -43.32 1.69 -20.67
N ALA A 255 -43.70 1.69 -21.91
CA ALA A 255 -42.95 1.24 -23.04
C ALA A 255 -41.66 2.02 -23.26
N ASN A 256 -40.70 1.31 -23.83
CA ASN A 256 -39.46 1.76 -24.39
C ASN A 256 -39.63 2.88 -25.43
N THR A 257 -39.03 4.03 -25.21
CA THR A 257 -38.77 5.01 -26.29
C THR A 257 -37.34 5.58 -26.12
N ASN A 258 -36.52 5.31 -27.13
CA ASN A 258 -35.26 6.00 -27.38
C ASN A 258 -35.49 7.49 -27.56
N GLY A 259 -34.80 8.31 -26.74
CA GLY A 259 -34.72 9.74 -26.91
C GLY A 259 -33.53 10.28 -26.15
N THR A 260 -32.58 10.82 -26.90
CA THR A 260 -31.49 11.65 -26.42
C THR A 260 -32.01 12.79 -25.56
N ASP A 261 -31.77 12.72 -24.25
CA ASP A 261 -32.03 13.86 -23.37
C ASP A 261 -30.84 14.01 -22.40
N GLN A 262 -30.20 15.18 -22.46
CA GLN A 262 -29.29 15.66 -21.43
C GLN A 262 -30.10 15.95 -20.15
N SER A 263 -30.42 14.88 -19.40
CA SER A 263 -31.06 15.05 -18.10
C SER A 263 -30.01 15.36 -17.03
N THR A 264 -30.17 16.50 -16.39
CA THR A 264 -29.56 16.84 -15.10
C THR A 264 -29.79 15.66 -14.15
N VAL A 265 -28.71 14.92 -13.85
CA VAL A 265 -28.78 13.81 -12.89
C VAL A 265 -29.01 14.40 -11.51
N THR A 266 -30.21 14.25 -11.00
CA THR A 266 -30.54 14.55 -9.61
C THR A 266 -29.82 13.49 -8.76
N SER A 267 -28.85 13.89 -7.94
CA SER A 267 -28.19 12.99 -6.99
C SER A 267 -29.24 12.41 -6.03
N LEU A 268 -29.13 11.12 -5.71
CA LEU A 268 -29.99 10.47 -4.74
C LEU A 268 -29.90 11.18 -3.39
N THR A 269 -31.02 11.38 -2.72
CA THR A 269 -31.05 11.79 -1.32
C THR A 269 -30.45 10.68 -0.44
N ASP A 270 -30.00 11.01 0.79
CA ASP A 270 -29.45 10.00 1.73
C ASP A 270 -30.43 8.81 1.94
N ALA A 271 -31.75 9.06 1.96
CA ALA A 271 -32.77 8.02 2.13
C ALA A 271 -32.93 7.15 0.88
N GLU A 272 -32.89 7.75 -0.29
CA GLU A 272 -32.93 7.03 -1.58
C GLU A 272 -31.66 6.21 -1.77
N PHE A 273 -30.48 6.77 -1.41
CA PHE A 273 -29.23 6.04 -1.46
C PHE A 273 -29.20 4.85 -0.48
N GLU A 274 -29.76 5.00 0.73
CA GLU A 274 -29.89 3.88 1.68
C GLU A 274 -30.78 2.77 1.12
N SER A 275 -31.90 3.15 0.50
CA SER A 275 -32.80 2.22 -0.19
C SER A 275 -32.10 1.53 -1.36
N TYR A 276 -31.32 2.28 -2.11
CA TYR A 276 -30.48 1.77 -3.20
C TYR A 276 -29.46 0.73 -2.72
N LEU A 277 -28.68 1.04 -1.66
CA LEU A 277 -27.68 0.10 -1.10
C LEU A 277 -28.34 -1.20 -0.63
N THR A 278 -29.54 -1.09 -0.03
CA THR A 278 -30.32 -2.24 0.41
C THR A 278 -30.82 -3.08 -0.79
N ALA A 279 -31.34 -2.43 -1.83
CA ALA A 279 -31.75 -3.09 -3.07
C ALA A 279 -30.60 -3.78 -3.80
N GLN A 280 -29.38 -3.20 -3.76
CA GLN A 280 -28.16 -3.83 -4.26
C GLN A 280 -27.74 -5.06 -3.43
N GLY A 281 -28.26 -5.24 -2.21
CA GLY A 281 -27.91 -6.34 -1.31
C GLY A 281 -26.58 -6.14 -0.59
N PHE A 282 -26.15 -4.89 -0.37
CA PHE A 282 -24.99 -4.61 0.47
C PHE A 282 -25.27 -4.91 1.95
N PRO A 283 -24.44 -5.74 2.63
CA PRO A 283 -24.53 -5.92 4.07
C PRO A 283 -24.28 -4.60 4.82
N GLU A 284 -24.82 -4.45 6.03
CA GLU A 284 -24.66 -3.22 6.81
C GLU A 284 -23.20 -2.79 7.02
N SER A 285 -22.30 -3.79 7.16
CA SER A 285 -20.86 -3.53 7.33
C SER A 285 -20.18 -2.84 6.13
N TYR A 286 -20.81 -2.81 4.94
CA TYR A 286 -20.34 -2.08 3.74
C TYR A 286 -20.92 -0.68 3.64
N LYS A 287 -22.10 -0.44 4.21
CA LYS A 287 -22.89 0.75 3.89
C LYS A 287 -22.27 2.04 4.43
N GLN A 288 -21.68 2.02 5.62
CA GLN A 288 -21.11 3.25 6.20
C GLN A 288 -20.01 3.90 5.32
N PRO A 289 -18.96 3.21 4.85
CA PRO A 289 -17.98 3.82 3.95
C PRO A 289 -18.60 4.21 2.60
N LEU A 290 -19.60 3.47 2.08
CA LEU A 290 -20.29 3.83 0.84
C LEU A 290 -21.12 5.12 0.99
N ARG A 291 -21.79 5.33 2.12
CA ARG A 291 -22.46 6.61 2.44
C ARG A 291 -21.47 7.77 2.45
N GLN A 292 -20.26 7.55 2.99
CA GLN A 292 -19.20 8.58 2.99
C GLN A 292 -18.73 8.91 1.58
N LEU A 293 -18.54 7.91 0.74
CA LEU A 293 -18.17 8.11 -0.66
C LEU A 293 -19.29 8.84 -1.42
N HIS A 294 -20.56 8.46 -1.24
CA HIS A 294 -21.68 9.12 -1.89
C HIS A 294 -21.86 10.59 -1.45
N THR A 295 -21.56 10.90 -0.19
CA THR A 295 -21.58 12.30 0.28
C THR A 295 -20.57 13.18 -0.43
N VAL A 296 -19.42 12.62 -0.84
CA VAL A 296 -18.35 13.36 -1.54
C VAL A 296 -18.53 13.30 -3.05
N HIS A 297 -19.01 12.17 -3.55
CA HIS A 297 -19.17 11.84 -4.96
C HIS A 297 -20.58 11.31 -5.22
N PRO A 298 -21.61 12.17 -5.20
CA PRO A 298 -23.00 11.73 -5.40
C PRO A 298 -23.25 11.21 -6.82
N GLU A 299 -22.36 11.51 -7.76
CA GLU A 299 -22.38 11.01 -9.15
C GLU A 299 -21.83 9.57 -9.29
N TRP A 300 -21.19 9.02 -8.26
CA TRP A 300 -20.63 7.67 -8.31
C TRP A 300 -21.70 6.59 -8.04
N THR A 301 -21.62 5.49 -8.78
CA THR A 301 -22.54 4.37 -8.68
C THR A 301 -21.84 3.14 -8.09
N PHE A 302 -22.39 2.56 -7.02
CA PHE A 302 -21.85 1.37 -6.35
C PHE A 302 -22.77 0.17 -6.58
N LYS A 303 -22.29 -0.85 -7.28
CA LYS A 303 -23.02 -2.08 -7.57
C LYS A 303 -22.47 -3.25 -6.77
N ALA A 304 -23.32 -3.94 -6.01
CA ALA A 304 -22.92 -5.15 -5.31
C ALA A 304 -22.86 -6.33 -6.29
N VAL A 305 -21.73 -7.01 -6.31
CA VAL A 305 -21.57 -8.28 -7.03
C VAL A 305 -21.72 -9.42 -6.04
N GLN A 306 -22.91 -10.06 -6.03
CA GLN A 306 -23.17 -11.22 -5.20
C GLN A 306 -22.37 -12.41 -5.73
N THR A 307 -21.24 -12.71 -5.11
CA THR A 307 -20.37 -13.80 -5.55
C THR A 307 -20.98 -15.17 -5.29
N ASN A 308 -21.87 -15.26 -4.29
CA ASN A 308 -22.44 -16.50 -3.74
C ASN A 308 -21.37 -17.49 -3.24
N LEU A 309 -20.16 -17.00 -2.94
CA LEU A 309 -19.05 -17.79 -2.43
C LEU A 309 -18.96 -17.61 -0.90
N ALA A 310 -18.70 -18.71 -0.20
CA ALA A 310 -18.44 -18.66 1.22
C ALA A 310 -17.06 -18.03 1.49
N TRP A 311 -17.00 -17.05 2.41
CA TRP A 311 -15.78 -16.33 2.74
C TRP A 311 -14.61 -17.25 3.06
N ASN A 312 -14.84 -18.26 3.92
CA ASN A 312 -13.78 -19.17 4.33
C ASN A 312 -13.22 -20.00 3.17
N ASP A 313 -14.06 -20.38 2.20
CA ASP A 313 -13.61 -21.11 1.01
C ASP A 313 -12.74 -20.25 0.11
N VAL A 314 -13.13 -18.96 -0.05
CA VAL A 314 -12.34 -17.99 -0.81
C VAL A 314 -10.99 -17.75 -0.14
N VAL A 315 -10.98 -17.55 1.18
CA VAL A 315 -9.75 -17.37 1.95
C VAL A 315 -8.85 -18.61 1.83
N ALA A 316 -9.39 -19.82 2.00
CA ALA A 316 -8.61 -21.05 1.88
C ALA A 316 -8.00 -21.19 0.48
N ALA A 317 -8.81 -20.92 -0.57
CA ALA A 317 -8.34 -21.00 -1.95
C ALA A 317 -7.26 -19.96 -2.26
N GLU A 318 -7.40 -18.71 -1.76
CA GLU A 318 -6.46 -17.62 -2.01
C GLU A 318 -5.22 -17.66 -1.12
N SER A 319 -5.27 -18.33 0.05
CA SER A 319 -4.12 -18.50 0.95
C SER A 319 -3.23 -19.68 0.60
N ALA A 320 -3.56 -20.46 -0.44
CA ALA A 320 -2.70 -21.57 -0.90
C ALA A 320 -1.27 -21.05 -1.19
N VAL A 321 -0.28 -21.76 -0.66
CA VAL A 321 1.14 -21.35 -0.73
C VAL A 321 1.57 -21.12 -2.18
N GLY A 322 2.22 -19.99 -2.44
CA GLY A 322 2.69 -19.60 -3.76
C GLY A 322 1.66 -18.87 -4.63
N LYS A 323 0.39 -18.80 -4.22
CA LYS A 323 -0.66 -18.14 -4.98
C LYS A 323 -0.66 -16.62 -4.81
N ASN A 324 -0.54 -16.17 -3.57
CA ASN A 324 -0.38 -14.77 -3.21
C ASN A 324 0.98 -14.56 -2.56
N LEU A 325 1.72 -13.59 -3.06
CA LEU A 325 3.11 -13.34 -2.67
C LEU A 325 3.28 -11.94 -2.09
N VAL A 326 4.32 -11.80 -1.27
CA VAL A 326 4.85 -10.53 -0.77
C VAL A 326 6.36 -10.48 -0.96
N GLY A 327 6.93 -9.29 -1.00
CA GLY A 327 8.39 -9.14 -1.09
C GLY A 327 9.09 -9.85 0.08
N LYS A 328 10.22 -10.49 -0.18
CA LYS A 328 11.00 -11.23 0.83
C LYS A 328 11.36 -10.37 2.05
N ASN A 329 11.54 -9.04 1.84
CA ASN A 329 11.84 -8.07 2.90
C ASN A 329 10.60 -7.54 3.64
N ALA A 330 9.39 -8.06 3.34
CA ALA A 330 8.19 -7.71 4.09
C ALA A 330 8.31 -8.11 5.56
N ILE A 331 7.52 -7.50 6.44
CA ILE A 331 7.46 -7.87 7.85
C ILE A 331 7.02 -9.32 8.03
N VAL A 332 7.38 -9.91 9.16
CA VAL A 332 7.18 -11.34 9.40
C VAL A 332 5.72 -11.77 9.32
N SER A 333 4.81 -11.01 9.92
CA SER A 333 3.36 -11.32 9.93
C SER A 333 2.69 -11.29 8.54
N TRP A 334 3.37 -10.76 7.52
CA TRP A 334 2.89 -10.80 6.14
C TRP A 334 3.26 -12.09 5.41
N LYS A 335 4.16 -12.89 5.98
CA LYS A 335 4.73 -14.08 5.35
C LYS A 335 4.10 -15.35 5.92
N SER A 336 3.82 -16.33 5.05
CA SER A 336 3.25 -17.60 5.46
C SER A 336 4.25 -18.43 6.28
N LEU A 337 3.74 -19.09 7.33
CA LEU A 337 4.49 -20.01 8.19
C LEU A 337 4.20 -21.49 7.88
N GLU A 338 3.46 -21.76 6.81
CA GLU A 338 3.22 -23.11 6.32
C GLU A 338 4.55 -23.81 6.01
N SER A 339 4.62 -25.13 6.24
CA SER A 339 5.86 -25.91 6.08
C SER A 339 6.45 -25.86 4.66
N THR A 340 5.60 -25.64 3.65
CA THR A 340 6.01 -25.45 2.25
C THR A 340 6.40 -24.01 1.91
N ALA A 341 6.22 -23.07 2.83
CA ALA A 341 6.57 -21.65 2.69
C ALA A 341 7.73 -21.24 3.60
N TYR A 342 7.91 -21.88 4.75
CA TYR A 342 8.88 -21.49 5.77
C TYR A 342 9.66 -22.70 6.31
N ASN A 343 10.97 -22.59 6.28
CA ASN A 343 11.88 -23.59 6.85
C ASN A 343 12.23 -23.22 8.30
N ARG A 344 11.64 -23.91 9.27
CA ARG A 344 11.88 -23.64 10.70
C ARG A 344 13.31 -24.00 11.13
N LYS A 345 13.91 -25.08 10.58
CA LYS A 345 15.29 -25.48 10.88
C LYS A 345 16.34 -24.44 10.43
N LYS A 346 16.00 -23.60 9.44
CA LYS A 346 16.91 -22.59 8.88
C LYS A 346 16.45 -21.15 9.15
N ASN A 347 15.29 -20.95 9.76
CA ASN A 347 14.64 -19.66 9.95
C ASN A 347 14.55 -18.83 8.65
N THR A 348 14.15 -19.48 7.55
CA THR A 348 14.12 -18.87 6.22
C THR A 348 12.84 -19.19 5.47
N TRP A 349 12.36 -18.23 4.68
CA TRP A 349 11.24 -18.44 3.78
C TRP A 349 11.72 -18.93 2.42
N TYR A 350 10.99 -19.89 1.84
CA TYR A 350 11.23 -20.35 0.47
C TYR A 350 10.89 -19.24 -0.52
N GLY A 351 11.75 -19.04 -1.52
CA GLY A 351 11.55 -18.04 -2.55
C GLY A 351 10.63 -18.53 -3.66
N PHE A 352 9.83 -17.61 -4.17
CA PHE A 352 8.99 -17.74 -5.36
C PHE A 352 9.40 -16.65 -6.37
N ASP A 353 8.97 -16.77 -7.62
CA ASP A 353 9.17 -15.76 -8.68
C ASP A 353 10.59 -15.14 -8.67
N GLY A 354 11.60 -15.93 -9.00
CA GLY A 354 13.00 -15.49 -9.00
C GLY A 354 13.65 -15.33 -7.62
N GLY A 355 12.96 -15.76 -6.54
CA GLY A 355 13.51 -15.81 -5.17
C GLY A 355 13.44 -14.51 -4.37
N SER A 356 12.93 -13.42 -4.95
CA SER A 356 12.71 -12.13 -4.28
C SER A 356 11.34 -12.03 -3.60
N TRP A 357 10.45 -12.96 -3.86
CA TRP A 357 9.10 -13.06 -3.31
C TRP A 357 8.96 -14.28 -2.41
N VAL A 358 8.04 -14.19 -1.43
CA VAL A 358 7.68 -15.28 -0.52
C VAL A 358 6.18 -15.35 -0.39
N ALA A 359 5.65 -16.51 0.00
CA ALA A 359 4.21 -16.70 0.17
C ALA A 359 3.64 -15.76 1.24
N ALA A 360 2.50 -15.13 0.93
CA ALA A 360 1.76 -14.28 1.84
C ALA A 360 1.08 -15.09 2.95
N SER A 361 0.98 -14.51 4.16
CA SER A 361 0.22 -15.11 5.27
C SER A 361 -1.28 -15.04 4.99
N THR A 362 -2.04 -15.99 5.53
CA THR A 362 -3.51 -16.01 5.45
C THR A 362 -4.11 -14.71 5.97
N ALA A 363 -3.62 -14.15 7.07
CA ALA A 363 -4.12 -12.90 7.62
C ALA A 363 -3.92 -11.70 6.67
N LEU A 364 -2.81 -11.66 5.94
CA LEU A 364 -2.60 -10.62 4.93
C LEU A 364 -3.50 -10.84 3.70
N VAL A 365 -3.68 -12.07 3.27
CA VAL A 365 -4.61 -12.41 2.18
C VAL A 365 -6.03 -11.99 2.55
N GLN A 366 -6.50 -12.29 3.77
CA GLN A 366 -7.81 -11.86 4.28
C GLN A 366 -7.97 -10.34 4.23
N TYR A 367 -6.93 -9.59 4.64
CA TYR A 367 -6.97 -8.12 4.59
C TYR A 367 -7.19 -7.59 3.15
N TYR A 368 -6.46 -8.13 2.16
CA TYR A 368 -6.57 -7.67 0.77
C TYR A 368 -7.80 -8.23 0.04
N LEU A 369 -8.32 -9.38 0.47
CA LEU A 369 -9.58 -9.94 -0.01
C LEU A 369 -10.81 -9.20 0.51
N ASP A 370 -10.75 -8.60 1.70
CA ASP A 370 -11.91 -7.95 2.32
C ASP A 370 -12.17 -6.58 1.65
N PRO A 371 -13.26 -6.46 0.86
CA PRO A 371 -13.54 -5.23 0.12
C PRO A 371 -13.73 -4.01 1.02
N ARG A 372 -14.19 -4.20 2.25
CA ARG A 372 -14.47 -3.14 3.22
C ARG A 372 -13.23 -2.34 3.61
N ASN A 373 -12.05 -2.95 3.52
CA ASN A 373 -10.76 -2.28 3.77
C ASN A 373 -10.40 -1.24 2.69
N PHE A 374 -11.12 -1.22 1.57
CA PHE A 374 -10.76 -0.45 0.39
C PHE A 374 -11.91 0.44 -0.12
N LEU A 375 -12.91 0.72 0.71
CA LEU A 375 -14.01 1.62 0.38
C LEU A 375 -13.69 3.08 0.77
N GLY A 376 -12.48 3.55 0.45
CA GLY A 376 -12.04 4.94 0.63
C GLY A 376 -11.80 5.62 -0.72
N GLU A 377 -11.71 6.96 -0.76
CA GLU A 377 -11.67 7.81 -1.96
C GLU A 377 -10.69 7.35 -3.07
N THR A 378 -9.52 6.81 -2.73
CA THR A 378 -8.54 6.34 -3.71
C THR A 378 -8.51 4.82 -3.82
N SER A 379 -8.79 4.11 -2.73
CA SER A 379 -8.70 2.65 -2.69
C SER A 379 -9.89 1.95 -3.35
N VAL A 380 -11.04 2.63 -3.44
CA VAL A 380 -12.26 2.12 -4.10
C VAL A 380 -12.04 1.86 -5.59
N PHE A 381 -11.06 2.51 -6.21
CA PHE A 381 -10.73 2.35 -7.63
C PHE A 381 -10.30 0.93 -8.02
N GLN A 382 -9.95 0.06 -7.07
CA GLN A 382 -9.78 -1.37 -7.41
C GLN A 382 -11.09 -2.07 -7.82
N PHE A 383 -12.23 -1.46 -7.54
CA PHE A 383 -13.57 -1.93 -7.92
C PHE A 383 -14.17 -1.16 -9.09
N GLU A 384 -13.46 -0.12 -9.61
CA GLU A 384 -13.91 0.64 -10.77
C GLU A 384 -14.12 -0.28 -11.98
N SER A 385 -15.19 -0.01 -12.75
CA SER A 385 -15.43 -0.67 -14.02
C SER A 385 -14.24 -0.43 -14.97
N LEU A 386 -13.68 -1.50 -15.50
CA LEU A 386 -12.62 -1.44 -16.51
C LEU A 386 -13.20 -1.45 -17.94
N GLU A 387 -14.49 -1.29 -18.09
CA GLU A 387 -15.15 -1.12 -19.38
C GLU A 387 -14.97 0.33 -19.88
N TYR A 388 -15.07 0.53 -21.18
CA TYR A 388 -15.04 1.87 -21.76
C TYR A 388 -16.32 2.63 -21.39
N GLU A 389 -16.19 3.86 -20.94
CA GLU A 389 -17.28 4.76 -20.59
C GLU A 389 -17.05 6.15 -21.22
N ASP A 390 -18.12 6.82 -21.63
CA ASP A 390 -18.03 8.08 -22.39
C ASP A 390 -17.46 9.26 -21.61
N TYR A 391 -17.41 9.20 -20.26
CA TYR A 391 -16.77 10.24 -19.44
C TYR A 391 -15.23 10.21 -19.57
N GLN A 392 -14.65 9.08 -20.00
CA GLN A 392 -13.21 8.91 -20.10
C GLN A 392 -12.65 9.78 -21.25
N ASN A 393 -11.73 10.64 -20.93
CA ASN A 393 -11.26 11.70 -21.83
C ASN A 393 -9.73 11.86 -21.83
N VAL A 394 -9.24 12.70 -22.74
CA VAL A 394 -7.80 12.95 -22.94
C VAL A 394 -7.19 13.66 -21.73
N GLU A 395 -7.92 14.53 -21.04
CA GLU A 395 -7.47 15.28 -19.87
C GLU A 395 -7.17 14.35 -18.69
N GLY A 396 -8.06 13.38 -18.42
CA GLY A 396 -7.84 12.34 -17.41
C GLY A 396 -6.62 11.49 -17.74
N LEU A 397 -6.43 11.13 -19.02
CA LEU A 397 -5.22 10.42 -19.45
C LEU A 397 -3.95 11.24 -19.28
N LYS A 398 -3.95 12.51 -19.64
CA LYS A 398 -2.81 13.41 -19.41
C LYS A 398 -2.47 13.51 -17.93
N ALA A 399 -3.48 13.60 -17.04
CA ALA A 399 -3.27 13.59 -15.60
C ALA A 399 -2.65 12.28 -15.10
N LEU A 400 -3.13 11.11 -15.57
CA LEU A 400 -2.60 9.80 -15.23
C LEU A 400 -1.17 9.62 -15.73
N LEU A 401 -0.88 10.05 -16.97
CA LEU A 401 0.41 9.88 -17.63
C LEU A 401 1.44 10.95 -17.25
N ALA A 402 1.05 11.98 -16.50
CA ALA A 402 1.95 13.05 -16.07
C ALA A 402 3.20 12.47 -15.37
N GLY A 403 4.38 12.88 -15.81
CA GLY A 403 5.66 12.40 -15.29
C GLY A 403 6.04 10.98 -15.71
N SER A 404 5.23 10.29 -16.53
CA SER A 404 5.58 8.99 -17.11
C SER A 404 6.32 9.16 -18.44
N PHE A 405 6.91 8.07 -18.94
CA PHE A 405 7.51 8.03 -20.29
C PHE A 405 6.46 8.14 -21.42
N MET A 406 5.19 7.97 -21.10
CA MET A 406 4.05 8.12 -22.03
C MET A 406 3.38 9.50 -21.93
N ASN A 407 4.03 10.47 -21.27
CA ASN A 407 3.52 11.86 -21.21
C ASN A 407 3.88 12.60 -22.51
N GLY A 408 2.95 12.68 -23.46
CA GLY A 408 3.13 13.37 -24.72
C GLY A 408 3.20 12.44 -25.94
N ASP A 409 4.05 12.81 -26.90
CA ASP A 409 4.10 12.17 -28.21
C ASP A 409 5.09 11.01 -28.27
N TYR A 410 4.88 10.14 -29.26
CA TYR A 410 5.82 9.09 -29.65
C TYR A 410 5.94 9.02 -31.17
N THR A 411 7.11 8.58 -31.64
CA THR A 411 7.39 8.42 -33.08
C THR A 411 7.32 6.95 -33.45
N GLU A 412 6.55 6.61 -34.48
CA GLU A 412 6.47 5.27 -35.06
C GLU A 412 7.70 4.96 -35.91
N PRO A 413 7.96 3.68 -36.26
CA PRO A 413 9.10 3.30 -37.14
C PRO A 413 9.10 3.96 -38.53
N ASP A 414 7.92 4.36 -39.04
CA ASP A 414 7.77 5.05 -40.33
C ASP A 414 7.99 6.57 -40.24
N GLY A 415 8.31 7.09 -39.04
CA GLY A 415 8.52 8.51 -38.76
C GLY A 415 7.23 9.28 -38.41
N SER A 416 6.06 8.67 -38.52
CA SER A 416 4.81 9.34 -38.09
C SER A 416 4.80 9.57 -36.58
N VAL A 417 4.16 10.68 -36.15
CA VAL A 417 4.06 11.05 -34.73
C VAL A 417 2.62 10.89 -34.24
N ARG A 418 2.43 10.28 -33.10
CA ARG A 418 1.14 10.11 -32.43
C ARG A 418 1.26 10.49 -30.96
N ASN A 419 0.14 10.90 -30.35
CA ASN A 419 0.08 11.18 -28.91
C ASN A 419 -0.40 9.94 -28.15
N TYR A 420 0.23 9.63 -27.00
CA TYR A 420 -0.18 8.47 -26.19
C TYR A 420 -1.61 8.59 -25.65
N ALA A 421 -2.01 9.76 -25.15
CA ALA A 421 -3.33 9.96 -24.59
C ALA A 421 -4.42 9.76 -25.66
N ASP A 422 -4.25 10.35 -26.84
CA ASP A 422 -5.18 10.18 -27.95
C ASP A 422 -5.25 8.73 -28.42
N ALA A 423 -4.09 8.04 -28.52
CA ALA A 423 -4.04 6.63 -28.88
C ALA A 423 -4.78 5.73 -27.88
N PHE A 424 -4.65 5.97 -26.57
CA PHE A 424 -5.37 5.20 -25.57
C PHE A 424 -6.88 5.44 -25.60
N ILE A 425 -7.37 6.67 -25.86
CA ILE A 425 -8.81 6.94 -26.04
C ILE A 425 -9.35 6.18 -27.26
N GLU A 426 -8.68 6.29 -28.39
CA GLU A 426 -9.06 5.60 -29.63
C GLU A 426 -9.13 4.07 -29.40
N ILE A 427 -8.07 3.50 -28.84
CA ILE A 427 -7.96 2.07 -28.55
C ILE A 427 -9.01 1.62 -27.53
N GLY A 428 -9.15 2.35 -26.43
CA GLY A 428 -10.11 2.02 -25.37
C GLY A 428 -11.54 1.90 -25.90
N ARG A 429 -11.96 2.88 -26.72
CA ARG A 429 -13.26 2.86 -27.41
C ARG A 429 -13.39 1.67 -28.35
N GLN A 430 -12.35 1.39 -29.15
CA GLN A 430 -12.36 0.28 -30.11
C GLN A 430 -12.49 -1.10 -29.44
N VAL A 431 -11.77 -1.34 -28.34
CA VAL A 431 -11.76 -2.65 -27.66
C VAL A 431 -12.81 -2.77 -26.56
N GLY A 432 -13.47 -1.65 -26.16
CA GLY A 432 -14.48 -1.59 -25.11
C GLY A 432 -13.85 -1.71 -23.70
N VAL A 433 -12.65 -1.16 -23.49
CA VAL A 433 -11.92 -1.21 -22.22
C VAL A 433 -11.49 0.21 -21.83
N SER A 434 -11.58 0.53 -20.54
CA SER A 434 -11.15 1.80 -19.99
C SER A 434 -9.75 2.21 -20.49
N PRO A 435 -9.60 3.31 -21.21
CA PRO A 435 -8.29 3.83 -21.63
C PRO A 435 -7.41 4.17 -20.43
N TYR A 436 -7.98 4.54 -19.29
CA TYR A 436 -7.26 4.79 -18.05
C TYR A 436 -6.62 3.50 -17.52
N HIS A 437 -7.36 2.39 -17.53
CA HIS A 437 -6.82 1.09 -17.18
C HIS A 437 -5.72 0.64 -18.14
N LEU A 438 -5.91 0.77 -19.46
CA LEU A 438 -4.91 0.39 -20.45
C LEU A 438 -3.61 1.17 -20.26
N ALA A 439 -3.70 2.47 -20.06
CA ALA A 439 -2.55 3.35 -19.83
C ALA A 439 -1.86 3.03 -18.48
N ALA A 440 -2.63 2.88 -17.39
CA ALA A 440 -2.10 2.52 -16.07
C ALA A 440 -1.36 1.18 -16.12
N ARG A 441 -1.89 0.20 -16.87
CA ARG A 441 -1.28 -1.11 -17.08
C ARG A 441 0.05 -1.02 -17.82
N CYS A 442 0.10 -0.30 -18.94
CA CYS A 442 1.37 -0.08 -19.66
C CYS A 442 2.39 0.64 -18.76
N TYR A 443 1.96 1.64 -17.98
CA TYR A 443 2.84 2.32 -17.05
C TYR A 443 3.36 1.38 -15.95
N GLN A 444 2.51 0.50 -15.44
CA GLN A 444 2.90 -0.53 -14.47
C GLN A 444 3.96 -1.48 -15.04
N GLU A 445 3.72 -1.99 -16.24
CA GLU A 445 4.58 -2.99 -16.88
C GLU A 445 5.94 -2.44 -17.35
N GLN A 446 5.98 -1.20 -17.81
CA GLN A 446 7.17 -0.59 -18.41
C GLN A 446 7.92 0.36 -17.46
N GLY A 447 7.35 0.69 -16.30
CA GLY A 447 7.98 1.54 -15.28
C GLY A 447 8.48 2.86 -15.84
N LYS A 448 9.79 3.04 -15.90
CA LYS A 448 10.45 4.26 -16.44
C LYS A 448 10.58 4.28 -17.97
N GLY A 449 10.00 3.32 -18.68
CA GLY A 449 10.07 3.25 -20.15
C GLY A 449 11.44 2.89 -20.73
N LYS A 450 12.31 2.24 -19.94
CA LYS A 450 13.67 1.86 -20.37
C LYS A 450 13.79 0.40 -20.81
N SER A 451 12.71 -0.35 -20.75
CA SER A 451 12.69 -1.76 -21.12
C SER A 451 12.97 -1.96 -22.61
N ASP A 452 13.77 -2.96 -22.93
CA ASP A 452 14.04 -3.35 -24.33
C ASP A 452 12.78 -3.83 -25.04
N SER A 453 11.74 -4.27 -24.31
CA SER A 453 10.46 -4.68 -24.90
C SER A 453 9.70 -3.56 -25.63
N ILE A 454 10.05 -2.29 -25.41
CA ILE A 454 9.39 -1.14 -26.06
C ILE A 454 10.33 -0.23 -26.86
N LYS A 455 11.61 -0.60 -26.99
CA LYS A 455 12.59 0.19 -27.78
C LYS A 455 12.48 -0.05 -29.27
N GLY A 456 12.19 -1.28 -29.69
CA GLY A 456 12.18 -1.68 -31.11
C GLY A 456 13.59 -1.75 -31.75
N THR A 457 14.63 -1.93 -30.94
CA THR A 457 16.04 -1.96 -31.35
C THR A 457 16.76 -3.25 -30.96
N VAL A 458 16.01 -4.26 -30.50
CA VAL A 458 16.58 -5.55 -30.09
C VAL A 458 16.95 -6.34 -31.36
N GLU A 459 18.17 -6.84 -31.41
CA GLU A 459 18.68 -7.64 -32.53
C GLU A 459 17.79 -8.85 -32.85
N GLY A 460 17.34 -8.92 -34.12
CA GLY A 460 16.37 -9.90 -34.63
C GLY A 460 14.91 -9.63 -34.27
N PHE A 461 14.63 -8.49 -33.61
CA PHE A 461 13.30 -7.99 -33.30
C PHE A 461 13.18 -6.47 -33.53
N GLU A 462 13.86 -5.97 -34.53
CA GLU A 462 13.81 -4.56 -34.92
C GLU A 462 12.36 -4.16 -35.24
N SER A 463 11.97 -3.00 -34.75
CA SER A 463 10.59 -2.50 -34.83
C SER A 463 9.50 -3.43 -34.23
N ILE A 464 9.86 -4.35 -33.32
CA ILE A 464 8.89 -5.13 -32.52
C ILE A 464 8.78 -4.54 -31.14
N PHE A 465 7.53 -4.37 -30.66
CA PHE A 465 7.20 -3.72 -29.39
C PHE A 465 6.28 -4.62 -28.55
N ASN A 466 6.39 -4.54 -27.21
CA ASN A 466 5.50 -5.23 -26.28
C ASN A 466 5.24 -4.39 -25.02
N TYR A 467 4.27 -3.49 -25.09
CA TYR A 467 3.96 -2.55 -24.02
C TYR A 467 3.34 -3.20 -22.78
N TYR A 468 2.69 -4.36 -22.93
CA TYR A 468 2.01 -5.06 -21.84
C TYR A 468 2.79 -6.28 -21.30
N ASN A 469 4.02 -6.50 -21.74
CA ASN A 469 4.85 -7.68 -21.40
C ASN A 469 4.11 -9.03 -21.57
N ILE A 470 3.18 -9.11 -22.54
CA ILE A 470 2.43 -10.34 -22.81
C ILE A 470 3.38 -11.41 -23.35
N GLY A 471 3.31 -12.61 -22.74
CA GLY A 471 4.21 -13.72 -23.09
C GLY A 471 5.64 -13.56 -22.58
N ALA A 472 5.93 -12.55 -21.75
CA ALA A 472 7.25 -12.30 -21.17
C ALA A 472 7.50 -13.18 -19.92
N TYR A 473 7.90 -14.43 -20.14
CA TYR A 473 8.33 -15.37 -19.11
C TYR A 473 9.55 -16.14 -19.58
N ALA A 474 10.44 -16.51 -18.64
CA ALA A 474 11.63 -17.28 -19.00
C ALA A 474 11.24 -18.66 -19.55
N SER A 475 11.64 -18.98 -20.76
CA SER A 475 11.35 -20.26 -21.40
C SER A 475 12.35 -20.60 -22.49
N GLY A 476 12.71 -21.86 -22.62
CA GLY A 476 13.56 -22.36 -23.71
C GLY A 476 14.93 -21.68 -23.82
N GLY A 477 15.51 -21.23 -22.67
CA GLY A 477 16.77 -20.50 -22.63
C GLY A 477 16.66 -19.00 -22.96
N ASN A 478 15.46 -18.51 -23.28
CA ASN A 478 15.24 -17.08 -23.54
C ASN A 478 14.91 -16.33 -22.23
N SER A 479 15.42 -15.10 -22.16
CA SER A 479 14.98 -14.15 -21.13
C SER A 479 13.49 -13.79 -21.29
N PRO A 480 12.80 -13.31 -20.24
CA PRO A 480 11.42 -12.86 -20.34
C PRO A 480 11.21 -11.83 -21.45
N THR A 481 12.08 -10.83 -21.54
CA THR A 481 12.01 -9.80 -22.60
C THR A 481 12.06 -10.42 -23.99
N ARG A 482 13.04 -11.32 -24.23
CA ARG A 482 13.16 -11.99 -25.54
C ARG A 482 11.94 -12.85 -25.85
N GLN A 483 11.44 -13.60 -24.87
CA GLN A 483 10.23 -14.42 -25.04
C GLN A 483 8.98 -13.56 -25.33
N GLY A 484 8.86 -12.39 -24.68
CA GLY A 484 7.81 -11.41 -24.96
C GLY A 484 7.91 -10.82 -26.37
N LEU A 485 9.13 -10.61 -26.90
CA LEU A 485 9.33 -10.15 -28.28
C LEU A 485 9.04 -11.26 -29.30
N ILE A 486 9.37 -12.52 -29.01
CA ILE A 486 8.94 -13.68 -29.81
C ILE A 486 7.41 -13.75 -29.87
N TYR A 487 6.72 -13.54 -28.76
CA TYR A 487 5.25 -13.45 -28.77
C TYR A 487 4.77 -12.28 -29.65
N ALA A 488 5.31 -11.08 -29.46
CA ALA A 488 4.92 -9.87 -30.17
C ALA A 488 5.19 -9.95 -31.70
N SER A 489 6.23 -10.68 -32.14
CA SER A 489 6.53 -10.90 -33.53
C SER A 489 5.57 -11.86 -34.26
N GLY A 490 4.68 -12.53 -33.51
CA GLY A 490 3.75 -13.50 -34.08
C GLY A 490 4.34 -14.90 -34.34
N GLN A 491 5.55 -15.17 -33.88
CA GLN A 491 6.22 -16.48 -34.06
C GLN A 491 5.61 -17.57 -33.17
N THR A 492 4.79 -17.22 -32.18
CA THR A 492 4.08 -18.19 -31.34
C THR A 492 2.72 -18.53 -31.94
N SER A 493 2.39 -19.81 -32.01
CA SER A 493 1.08 -20.28 -32.46
C SER A 493 -0.01 -19.89 -31.42
N GLY A 494 -1.20 -19.53 -31.89
CA GLY A 494 -2.36 -19.23 -31.03
C GLY A 494 -3.59 -18.91 -31.89
N ALA A 495 -4.79 -19.23 -31.38
CA ALA A 495 -6.05 -19.04 -32.11
C ALA A 495 -6.36 -17.56 -32.41
N ASN A 496 -5.93 -16.64 -31.51
CA ASN A 496 -6.14 -15.21 -31.66
C ASN A 496 -4.84 -14.50 -32.02
N ASN A 497 -4.88 -13.70 -33.07
CA ASN A 497 -3.70 -12.99 -33.57
C ASN A 497 -3.35 -11.75 -32.69
N TYR A 498 -4.36 -11.05 -32.13
CA TYR A 498 -4.16 -9.79 -31.39
C TYR A 498 -3.30 -8.79 -32.16
N GLU A 499 -3.58 -8.57 -33.46
CA GLU A 499 -2.88 -7.64 -34.33
C GLU A 499 -1.35 -7.89 -34.50
N ARG A 500 -0.85 -9.09 -34.14
CA ARG A 500 0.57 -9.44 -34.33
C ARG A 500 0.93 -9.65 -35.80
N PRO A 501 2.10 -9.24 -36.24
CA PRO A 501 3.23 -8.71 -35.47
C PRO A 501 2.99 -7.28 -34.98
N TRP A 502 3.42 -7.00 -33.76
CA TRP A 502 3.36 -5.67 -33.14
C TRP A 502 4.57 -4.84 -33.63
N ASN A 503 4.57 -4.53 -34.90
CA ASN A 503 5.68 -3.86 -35.59
C ASN A 503 5.56 -2.32 -35.59
N THR A 504 4.60 -1.77 -34.90
CA THR A 504 4.50 -0.36 -34.52
C THR A 504 4.11 -0.26 -33.05
N ARG A 505 4.36 0.91 -32.40
CA ARG A 505 3.95 1.14 -31.02
C ARG A 505 2.44 1.08 -30.89
N TYR A 506 1.73 1.69 -31.84
CA TYR A 506 0.26 1.66 -31.86
C TYR A 506 -0.30 0.22 -31.94
N LYS A 507 0.24 -0.63 -32.84
CA LYS A 507 -0.17 -2.05 -32.91
C LYS A 507 0.10 -2.81 -31.61
N SER A 508 1.20 -2.52 -30.94
CA SER A 508 1.49 -3.12 -29.63
C SER A 508 0.50 -2.66 -28.56
N LEU A 509 0.16 -1.37 -28.55
CA LEU A 509 -0.87 -0.83 -27.65
C LEU A 509 -2.25 -1.44 -27.95
N LEU A 510 -2.67 -1.49 -29.20
CA LEU A 510 -3.96 -2.05 -29.63
C LEU A 510 -4.05 -3.55 -29.37
N GLY A 511 -3.10 -4.33 -29.87
CA GLY A 511 -3.13 -5.79 -29.74
C GLY A 511 -3.00 -6.26 -28.30
N GLY A 512 -2.22 -5.54 -27.48
CA GLY A 512 -2.16 -5.76 -26.03
C GLY A 512 -3.48 -5.42 -25.34
N ALA A 513 -4.16 -4.34 -25.75
CA ALA A 513 -5.48 -3.97 -25.26
C ALA A 513 -6.55 -5.02 -25.62
N GLU A 514 -6.52 -5.55 -26.84
CA GLU A 514 -7.40 -6.66 -27.27
C GLU A 514 -7.19 -7.91 -26.41
N TYR A 515 -5.93 -8.23 -26.10
CA TYR A 515 -5.61 -9.34 -25.21
C TYR A 515 -6.22 -9.12 -23.83
N VAL A 516 -6.04 -7.94 -23.22
CA VAL A 516 -6.64 -7.57 -21.92
C VAL A 516 -8.15 -7.65 -21.96
N ALA A 517 -8.79 -7.11 -23.02
CA ALA A 517 -10.22 -7.17 -23.22
C ALA A 517 -10.75 -8.61 -23.23
N GLN A 518 -10.19 -9.45 -24.09
CA GLN A 518 -10.70 -10.82 -24.28
C GLN A 518 -10.35 -11.77 -23.13
N LYS A 519 -9.18 -11.59 -22.51
CA LYS A 519 -8.74 -12.49 -21.44
C LYS A 519 -9.32 -12.13 -20.07
N TYR A 520 -9.64 -10.85 -19.83
CA TYR A 520 -10.06 -10.40 -18.49
C TYR A 520 -11.40 -9.67 -18.51
N VAL A 521 -11.53 -8.51 -19.15
CA VAL A 521 -12.70 -7.64 -19.00
C VAL A 521 -13.95 -8.34 -19.53
N LYS A 522 -13.94 -8.87 -20.75
CA LYS A 522 -15.08 -9.56 -21.40
C LYS A 522 -15.44 -10.92 -20.80
N VAL A 523 -14.64 -11.43 -19.87
CA VAL A 523 -14.93 -12.67 -19.13
C VAL A 523 -15.30 -12.41 -17.67
N LYS A 524 -15.86 -11.23 -17.39
CA LYS A 524 -16.33 -10.73 -16.09
C LYS A 524 -15.24 -10.33 -15.10
N GLN A 525 -13.95 -10.42 -15.44
CA GLN A 525 -12.88 -9.87 -14.61
C GLN A 525 -12.69 -8.38 -14.94
N ASN A 526 -13.77 -7.61 -14.83
CA ASN A 526 -13.89 -6.23 -15.25
C ASN A 526 -13.60 -5.20 -14.14
N THR A 527 -12.87 -5.61 -13.11
CA THR A 527 -12.26 -4.73 -12.10
C THR A 527 -10.85 -5.21 -11.79
N LEU A 528 -9.99 -4.35 -11.24
CA LEU A 528 -8.66 -4.76 -10.77
C LEU A 528 -8.76 -5.86 -9.70
N TYR A 529 -9.75 -5.75 -8.83
CA TYR A 529 -10.02 -6.75 -7.80
C TYR A 529 -10.35 -8.12 -8.42
N PHE A 530 -11.25 -8.19 -9.41
CA PHE A 530 -11.61 -9.46 -10.07
C PHE A 530 -10.49 -10.02 -10.95
N GLN A 531 -9.60 -9.18 -11.46
CA GLN A 531 -8.39 -9.64 -12.13
C GLN A 531 -7.38 -10.25 -11.14
N LYS A 532 -7.32 -9.71 -9.92
CA LYS A 532 -6.42 -10.20 -8.88
C LYS A 532 -6.91 -11.51 -8.24
N PHE A 533 -8.19 -11.61 -7.88
CA PHE A 533 -8.67 -12.71 -7.06
C PHE A 533 -9.56 -13.71 -7.82
N ASN A 534 -10.00 -13.40 -9.00
CA ASN A 534 -10.88 -14.21 -9.87
C ASN A 534 -11.99 -14.97 -9.12
N VAL A 535 -12.88 -14.24 -8.50
CA VAL A 535 -14.06 -14.79 -7.78
C VAL A 535 -15.35 -14.77 -8.62
N VAL A 536 -15.26 -14.44 -9.92
CA VAL A 536 -16.42 -14.25 -10.80
C VAL A 536 -16.33 -15.03 -12.11
N ASN A 537 -15.15 -15.31 -12.65
CA ASN A 537 -14.97 -15.99 -13.93
C ASN A 537 -14.96 -17.52 -13.74
N THR A 538 -16.14 -18.12 -13.78
CA THR A 538 -16.29 -19.58 -13.67
C THR A 538 -15.80 -20.31 -14.90
N LYS A 539 -15.80 -19.68 -16.09
CA LYS A 539 -15.34 -20.29 -17.36
C LYS A 539 -13.88 -20.71 -17.30
N ASN A 540 -13.02 -19.88 -16.70
CA ASN A 540 -11.58 -20.18 -16.53
C ASN A 540 -11.28 -20.85 -15.19
N GLY A 541 -12.32 -21.13 -14.38
CA GLY A 541 -12.23 -21.67 -13.04
C GLY A 541 -11.96 -20.58 -12.00
N LEU A 542 -12.79 -20.56 -10.95
CA LEU A 542 -12.61 -19.66 -9.82
C LEU A 542 -11.21 -19.82 -9.21
N TYR A 543 -10.66 -18.75 -8.67
CA TYR A 543 -9.34 -18.68 -8.04
C TYR A 543 -8.16 -19.03 -8.96
N LYS A 544 -8.42 -19.18 -10.25
CA LYS A 544 -7.43 -19.36 -11.32
C LYS A 544 -7.45 -18.17 -12.24
N HIS A 545 -6.60 -18.09 -13.23
CA HIS A 545 -6.58 -16.99 -14.19
C HIS A 545 -6.44 -15.60 -13.49
N GLN A 546 -5.53 -15.50 -12.54
CA GLN A 546 -5.19 -14.27 -11.87
C GLN A 546 -4.12 -13.53 -12.67
N TYR A 547 -4.21 -12.19 -12.69
CA TYR A 547 -3.26 -11.37 -13.44
C TYR A 547 -1.87 -11.32 -12.80
N MET A 548 -1.82 -11.22 -11.46
CA MET A 548 -0.58 -11.08 -10.69
C MET A 548 -0.56 -11.93 -9.43
N THR A 549 0.64 -12.37 -9.02
CA THR A 549 0.86 -13.05 -7.74
C THR A 549 0.99 -12.10 -6.56
N ASN A 550 1.48 -10.86 -6.77
CA ASN A 550 1.57 -9.86 -5.70
C ASN A 550 0.19 -9.58 -5.09
N VAL A 551 0.03 -9.86 -3.78
CA VAL A 551 -1.25 -9.70 -3.06
C VAL A 551 -1.73 -8.24 -3.03
N GLN A 552 -0.82 -7.27 -3.15
CA GLN A 552 -1.11 -5.83 -3.11
C GLN A 552 -1.45 -5.23 -4.48
N ALA A 553 -1.39 -6.01 -5.55
CA ALA A 553 -1.40 -5.50 -6.91
C ALA A 553 -2.64 -4.63 -7.23
N ALA A 554 -3.85 -5.12 -6.94
CA ALA A 554 -5.09 -4.39 -7.22
C ALA A 554 -5.13 -3.04 -6.48
N ALA A 555 -4.79 -3.02 -5.18
CA ALA A 555 -4.77 -1.81 -4.38
C ALA A 555 -3.72 -0.79 -4.84
N SER A 556 -2.55 -1.27 -5.29
CA SER A 556 -1.48 -0.41 -5.81
C SER A 556 -1.83 0.20 -7.16
N GLU A 557 -2.47 -0.55 -8.04
CA GLU A 557 -2.92 -0.08 -9.36
C GLU A 557 -4.09 0.91 -9.23
N ALA A 558 -5.03 0.66 -8.30
CA ALA A 558 -6.13 1.55 -7.96
C ALA A 558 -5.67 2.98 -7.63
N GLN A 559 -4.60 3.12 -6.86
CA GLN A 559 -4.01 4.42 -6.52
C GLN A 559 -3.48 5.18 -7.75
N LYS A 560 -3.12 4.49 -8.83
CA LYS A 560 -2.72 5.13 -10.09
C LYS A 560 -3.94 5.54 -10.88
N MET A 561 -4.94 4.67 -10.98
CA MET A 561 -6.17 4.96 -11.71
C MET A 561 -6.94 6.14 -11.11
N SER A 562 -6.96 6.26 -9.78
CA SER A 562 -7.64 7.39 -9.12
C SER A 562 -7.13 8.77 -9.54
N LYS A 563 -5.92 8.87 -10.12
CA LYS A 563 -5.36 10.13 -10.64
C LYS A 563 -6.02 10.62 -11.92
N ALA A 564 -6.64 9.71 -12.67
CA ALA A 564 -7.35 10.04 -13.91
C ALA A 564 -8.74 10.63 -13.65
N CYS A 565 -9.28 10.41 -12.45
CA CYS A 565 -10.62 10.88 -12.07
C CYS A 565 -10.69 12.40 -12.08
N GLN A 566 -11.67 12.95 -12.79
CA GLN A 566 -11.99 14.36 -12.84
C GLN A 566 -13.26 14.66 -12.03
N ALA A 567 -13.44 15.91 -11.60
CA ALA A 567 -14.65 16.31 -10.91
C ALA A 567 -15.87 16.14 -11.83
N GLY A 568 -16.88 15.40 -11.36
CA GLY A 568 -18.10 15.11 -12.11
C GLY A 568 -18.07 13.84 -12.95
N ASP A 569 -16.96 13.07 -12.94
CA ASP A 569 -16.91 11.77 -13.59
C ASP A 569 -17.90 10.79 -12.94
N ARG A 570 -18.72 10.13 -13.77
CA ARG A 570 -19.76 9.19 -13.34
C ARG A 570 -19.22 7.77 -13.22
N LEU A 571 -18.40 7.53 -12.19
CA LEU A 571 -17.74 6.24 -12.02
C LEU A 571 -18.70 5.15 -11.55
N VAL A 572 -18.47 3.94 -12.05
CA VAL A 572 -19.21 2.73 -11.65
C VAL A 572 -18.25 1.76 -10.96
N PHE A 573 -18.62 1.32 -9.76
CA PHE A 573 -17.80 0.40 -8.96
C PHE A 573 -18.54 -0.92 -8.73
N TYR A 574 -17.93 -2.05 -9.09
CA TYR A 574 -18.43 -3.40 -8.86
C TYR A 574 -17.76 -4.01 -7.63
N ILE A 575 -18.47 -4.01 -6.51
CA ILE A 575 -17.94 -4.39 -5.20
C ILE A 575 -18.39 -5.80 -4.84
N PRO A 576 -17.48 -6.78 -4.63
CA PRO A 576 -17.88 -8.14 -4.29
C PRO A 576 -18.48 -8.24 -2.89
N VAL A 577 -19.50 -9.08 -2.77
CA VAL A 577 -20.13 -9.47 -1.51
C VAL A 577 -20.02 -10.98 -1.38
N TYR A 578 -19.52 -11.45 -0.24
CA TYR A 578 -19.36 -12.86 0.09
C TYR A 578 -20.33 -13.28 1.17
N THR A 579 -20.67 -14.58 1.22
CA THR A 579 -21.49 -15.14 2.31
C THR A 579 -20.58 -15.50 3.51
N GLY A 580 -21.10 -15.31 4.72
CA GLY A 580 -20.40 -15.71 5.95
C GLY A 580 -19.12 -14.91 6.25
N MET A 581 -19.05 -13.65 5.82
CA MET A 581 -17.94 -12.75 6.18
C MET A 581 -17.92 -12.45 7.69
N PRO A 582 -16.73 -12.17 8.26
CA PRO A 582 -16.64 -11.67 9.63
C PRO A 582 -17.45 -10.37 9.80
N GLU A 583 -17.97 -10.14 10.99
CA GLU A 583 -18.74 -8.93 11.31
C GLU A 583 -17.92 -7.65 11.07
N THR A 584 -16.66 -7.66 11.49
CA THR A 584 -15.70 -6.56 11.31
C THR A 584 -14.76 -6.84 10.14
N ALA A 585 -14.28 -5.77 9.51
CA ALA A 585 -13.29 -5.88 8.45
C ALA A 585 -11.97 -6.49 8.96
N CYS A 586 -11.35 -7.32 8.11
CA CYS A 586 -10.10 -7.99 8.44
C CYS A 586 -8.96 -6.99 8.65
N VAL A 587 -8.25 -7.11 9.77
CA VAL A 587 -7.18 -6.17 10.14
C VAL A 587 -5.88 -6.53 9.42
N LYS A 588 -5.16 -5.51 8.95
CA LYS A 588 -3.84 -5.68 8.36
C LYS A 588 -2.83 -6.13 9.43
N PRO A 589 -2.10 -7.24 9.23
CA PRO A 589 -1.09 -7.66 10.19
C PRO A 589 0.06 -6.64 10.30
N THR A 590 0.54 -6.39 11.52
CA THR A 590 1.60 -5.38 11.79
C THR A 590 2.77 -5.92 12.59
N ASP A 591 2.70 -7.14 13.08
CA ASP A 591 3.74 -7.75 13.93
C ASP A 591 4.95 -8.18 13.08
N ASN A 592 6.14 -7.91 13.60
CA ASN A 592 7.40 -8.30 12.97
C ASN A 592 8.24 -9.24 13.86
N LYS A 593 7.63 -9.86 14.87
CA LYS A 593 8.30 -10.80 15.77
C LYS A 593 8.67 -12.09 15.05
N ASN A 594 9.80 -12.66 15.41
CA ASN A 594 10.25 -13.95 14.86
C ASN A 594 9.43 -15.10 15.47
N PRO A 595 8.80 -15.97 14.67
CA PRO A 595 7.97 -17.07 15.14
C PRO A 595 8.73 -18.37 15.34
N ASN A 596 10.05 -18.39 15.22
CA ASN A 596 10.85 -19.60 15.31
C ASN A 596 11.09 -19.99 16.76
N ASN A 597 10.66 -21.20 17.13
CA ASN A 597 10.80 -21.79 18.46
C ASN A 597 11.62 -23.10 18.42
N TYR A 598 12.48 -23.28 17.39
CA TYR A 598 13.29 -24.49 17.25
C TYR A 598 14.68 -24.30 17.88
N LEU A 599 15.18 -25.36 18.50
CA LEU A 599 16.59 -25.46 18.87
C LEU A 599 17.46 -25.74 17.65
N ALA A 600 18.61 -25.08 17.58
CA ALA A 600 19.66 -25.39 16.61
C ALA A 600 20.58 -26.50 17.11
N THR A 601 20.83 -26.54 18.44
CA THR A 601 21.59 -27.57 19.11
C THR A 601 20.93 -27.94 20.43
N LEU A 602 21.06 -29.19 20.83
CA LEU A 602 20.77 -29.71 22.16
C LEU A 602 21.79 -30.78 22.46
N ALA A 603 22.48 -30.70 23.58
CA ALA A 603 23.51 -31.63 23.97
C ALA A 603 23.56 -31.82 25.49
N VAL A 604 24.04 -32.99 25.90
CA VAL A 604 24.49 -33.30 27.27
C VAL A 604 26.00 -33.50 27.18
N THR A 605 26.79 -32.70 27.92
CA THR A 605 28.25 -32.72 27.84
C THR A 605 28.80 -34.12 28.04
N ASP A 606 29.70 -34.55 27.15
CA ASP A 606 30.35 -35.87 27.13
C ASP A 606 29.40 -37.09 27.01
N GLN A 607 28.17 -36.85 26.54
CA GLN A 607 27.16 -37.90 26.32
C GLN A 607 26.53 -37.76 24.93
N GLU A 608 26.09 -38.89 24.39
CA GLU A 608 25.35 -38.92 23.11
C GLU A 608 23.86 -39.09 23.35
N LEU A 609 23.06 -38.24 22.75
CA LEU A 609 21.59 -38.35 22.74
C LEU A 609 21.13 -39.47 21.78
N THR A 610 20.09 -40.20 22.19
CA THR A 610 19.41 -41.19 21.35
C THR A 610 17.95 -40.82 21.17
N PRO A 611 17.48 -40.55 19.94
CA PRO A 611 18.29 -40.44 18.72
C PRO A 611 19.24 -39.23 18.74
N VAL A 612 20.13 -39.18 17.76
CA VAL A 612 20.97 -37.98 17.55
C VAL A 612 20.06 -36.75 17.38
N PHE A 613 20.49 -35.59 17.92
CA PHE A 613 19.67 -34.38 17.92
C PHE A 613 19.18 -33.99 16.52
N ASP A 614 17.88 -33.84 16.40
CA ASP A 614 17.17 -33.19 15.27
C ASP A 614 16.16 -32.20 15.83
N PRO A 615 16.09 -30.94 15.31
CA PRO A 615 15.18 -29.92 15.80
C PRO A 615 13.68 -30.27 15.80
N GLU A 616 13.26 -31.28 15.06
CA GLU A 616 11.87 -31.77 15.01
C GLU A 616 11.59 -32.87 16.04
N THR A 617 12.63 -33.51 16.55
CA THR A 617 12.51 -34.56 17.57
C THR A 617 12.41 -33.93 18.95
N GLU A 618 11.41 -34.31 19.72
CA GLU A 618 11.08 -33.70 21.01
C GLU A 618 11.52 -34.57 22.22
N TYR A 619 11.89 -35.85 21.99
CA TYR A 619 12.22 -36.80 23.05
C TYR A 619 13.56 -37.46 22.75
N TYR A 620 14.42 -37.50 23.78
CA TYR A 620 15.77 -38.07 23.73
C TYR A 620 16.04 -38.88 24.96
N ASP A 621 16.67 -40.04 24.76
CA ASP A 621 17.12 -40.90 25.82
C ASP A 621 18.64 -40.97 25.87
N LEU A 622 19.20 -41.17 27.06
CA LEU A 622 20.58 -41.59 27.24
C LEU A 622 20.77 -42.36 28.55
N THR A 623 21.78 -43.23 28.58
CA THR A 623 22.13 -44.00 29.77
C THR A 623 23.55 -43.68 30.20
N VAL A 624 23.73 -43.25 31.44
CA VAL A 624 25.06 -42.94 32.00
C VAL A 624 25.50 -43.93 33.05
N LYS A 625 26.84 -44.06 33.22
CA LYS A 625 27.43 -44.95 34.23
C LYS A 625 27.20 -44.40 35.65
N LYS A 626 27.15 -45.27 36.67
CA LYS A 626 26.99 -44.93 38.10
C LYS A 626 27.91 -43.78 38.58
N LYS A 627 29.13 -43.68 38.06
CA LYS A 627 30.09 -42.66 38.42
C LYS A 627 29.75 -41.23 37.95
N VAL A 628 28.89 -41.09 36.94
CA VAL A 628 28.40 -39.79 36.41
C VAL A 628 27.33 -39.30 37.37
N LYS A 629 27.60 -38.24 38.12
CA LYS A 629 26.71 -37.71 39.14
C LYS A 629 25.97 -36.46 38.69
N THR A 630 26.45 -35.82 37.66
CA THR A 630 25.89 -34.56 37.12
C THR A 630 25.73 -34.67 35.60
N ALA A 631 24.76 -33.93 35.06
CA ALA A 631 24.59 -33.73 33.62
C ALA A 631 24.58 -32.21 33.35
N GLU A 632 25.43 -31.76 32.44
CA GLU A 632 25.37 -30.39 31.92
C GLU A 632 24.62 -30.41 30.61
N ILE A 633 23.47 -29.76 30.59
CA ILE A 633 22.58 -29.64 29.41
C ILE A 633 22.80 -28.30 28.76
N THR A 634 23.16 -28.28 27.49
CA THR A 634 23.36 -27.08 26.69
C THR A 634 22.43 -27.07 25.46
N ALA A 635 21.99 -25.89 25.06
CA ALA A 635 21.18 -25.71 23.86
C ALA A 635 21.40 -24.32 23.24
N THR A 636 21.19 -24.23 21.92
CA THR A 636 21.13 -22.95 21.21
C THR A 636 19.87 -22.93 20.36
N ALA A 637 19.27 -21.72 20.17
CA ALA A 637 18.10 -21.56 19.34
C ALA A 637 18.45 -21.30 17.87
N VAL A 638 17.59 -21.71 16.93
CA VAL A 638 17.72 -21.37 15.50
C VAL A 638 17.56 -19.86 15.27
N ALA A 639 16.65 -19.22 15.99
CA ALA A 639 16.49 -17.77 15.95
C ALA A 639 17.11 -17.15 17.21
N ALA A 640 18.05 -16.20 17.02
CA ALA A 640 18.70 -15.51 18.13
C ALA A 640 17.76 -14.71 19.04
N SER A 641 16.52 -14.44 18.58
CA SER A 641 15.47 -13.77 19.33
C SER A 641 14.60 -14.70 20.19
N SER A 642 14.86 -16.03 20.14
CA SER A 642 14.12 -17.01 20.93
C SER A 642 14.80 -17.21 22.28
N GLU A 643 14.02 -17.42 23.32
CA GLU A 643 14.49 -17.63 24.68
C GLU A 643 14.52 -19.14 24.99
N ILE A 644 15.57 -19.59 25.66
CA ILE A 644 15.74 -20.99 26.08
C ILE A 644 15.70 -21.07 27.59
N SER A 645 14.99 -22.06 28.11
CA SER A 645 15.03 -22.42 29.53
C SER A 645 15.25 -23.93 29.72
N GLY A 646 15.65 -24.32 30.92
CA GLY A 646 15.92 -25.72 31.26
C GLY A 646 17.33 -26.22 30.89
N THR A 647 18.23 -25.28 30.49
CA THR A 647 19.68 -25.57 30.34
C THR A 647 20.41 -25.37 31.67
N GLY A 648 21.54 -26.01 31.85
CA GLY A 648 22.37 -25.91 33.06
C GLY A 648 22.95 -27.22 33.51
N THR A 649 23.57 -27.21 34.70
CA THR A 649 24.14 -28.42 35.34
C THR A 649 23.17 -28.92 36.39
N TYR A 650 22.82 -30.21 36.33
CA TYR A 650 21.89 -30.85 37.19
C TYR A 650 22.51 -32.07 37.87
N ASP A 651 22.23 -32.26 39.15
CA ASP A 651 22.54 -33.52 39.84
C ASP A 651 21.66 -34.63 39.30
N LEU A 652 22.24 -35.83 39.13
CA LEU A 652 21.55 -37.02 38.69
C LEU A 652 21.27 -37.95 39.88
N GLU A 653 19.99 -38.24 40.09
CA GLU A 653 19.59 -39.32 40.96
C GLU A 653 19.87 -40.69 40.33
N ARG A 654 20.00 -41.75 41.13
CA ARG A 654 20.13 -43.10 40.63
C ARG A 654 18.79 -43.59 40.04
N GLY A 655 18.82 -44.12 38.82
CA GLY A 655 17.62 -44.43 38.05
C GLY A 655 17.26 -43.35 37.06
N GLU A 656 15.97 -43.07 36.93
CA GLU A 656 15.43 -42.14 35.92
C GLU A 656 15.54 -40.67 36.37
N ASN A 657 15.95 -39.82 35.43
CA ASN A 657 15.96 -38.36 35.55
C ASN A 657 15.38 -37.78 34.27
N VAL A 658 14.44 -36.84 34.39
CA VAL A 658 13.77 -36.22 33.24
C VAL A 658 14.00 -34.73 33.26
N PHE A 659 14.52 -34.19 32.17
CA PHE A 659 14.78 -32.78 32.01
C PHE A 659 13.98 -32.21 30.85
N THR A 660 13.40 -31.04 31.09
CA THR A 660 12.58 -30.35 30.08
C THR A 660 13.30 -29.06 29.64
N ILE A 661 13.58 -28.95 28.38
CA ILE A 661 14.16 -27.76 27.76
C ILE A 661 13.09 -27.13 26.91
N THR A 662 12.84 -25.83 27.09
CA THR A 662 11.88 -25.08 26.26
C THR A 662 12.59 -24.04 25.41
N CYS A 663 12.09 -23.87 24.19
CA CYS A 663 12.47 -22.81 23.29
C CYS A 663 11.23 -21.96 22.98
N THR A 664 11.23 -20.71 23.46
CA THR A 664 10.13 -19.77 23.29
C THR A 664 10.44 -18.79 22.18
N ALA A 665 9.61 -18.79 21.13
CA ALA A 665 9.71 -17.81 20.05
C ALA A 665 9.43 -16.39 20.55
N GLN A 666 9.90 -15.37 19.82
CA GLN A 666 9.57 -13.98 20.12
C GLN A 666 8.06 -13.70 20.04
N THR A 667 7.29 -14.50 19.27
CA THR A 667 5.83 -14.47 19.20
C THR A 667 5.14 -15.04 20.42
N GLY A 668 5.88 -15.72 21.32
CA GLY A 668 5.37 -16.37 22.53
C GLY A 668 5.06 -17.88 22.37
N GLU A 669 5.18 -18.43 21.16
CA GLU A 669 4.99 -19.88 20.94
C GLU A 669 6.14 -20.67 21.51
N VAL A 670 5.83 -21.74 22.27
CA VAL A 670 6.79 -22.57 22.97
C VAL A 670 6.91 -23.95 22.28
N LYS A 671 8.14 -24.41 22.06
CA LYS A 671 8.43 -25.81 21.73
C LYS A 671 9.24 -26.42 22.87
N THR A 672 8.86 -27.66 23.25
CA THR A 672 9.44 -28.39 24.38
C THR A 672 10.23 -29.60 23.88
N TYR A 673 11.41 -29.79 24.48
CA TYR A 673 12.27 -30.95 24.27
C TYR A 673 12.50 -31.65 25.61
N THR A 674 12.39 -32.98 25.64
CA THR A 674 12.55 -33.78 26.85
C THR A 674 13.78 -34.68 26.71
N ILE A 675 14.65 -34.65 27.71
CA ILE A 675 15.79 -35.58 27.81
C ILE A 675 15.54 -36.50 28.99
N HIS A 676 15.54 -37.79 28.74
CA HIS A 676 15.41 -38.85 29.71
C HIS A 676 16.77 -39.48 29.95
N ILE A 677 17.32 -39.32 31.16
CA ILE A 677 18.65 -39.83 31.54
C ILE A 677 18.52 -40.94 32.56
N ILE A 678 18.97 -42.16 32.22
CA ILE A 678 19.03 -43.30 33.14
C ILE A 678 20.43 -43.39 33.71
N ARG A 679 20.59 -43.17 35.03
CA ARG A 679 21.85 -43.38 35.74
C ARG A 679 21.87 -44.75 36.38
N LYS A 680 22.75 -45.64 35.92
CA LYS A 680 22.92 -47.03 36.41
C LYS A 680 23.39 -47.09 37.85
#